data_7a498ac7c5478e657e3af65fc92d83ec
#
_entry.id   7a498ac7c5478e657e3af65fc92d83ec
#
_cell.length_a   1.000
_cell.length_b   1.000
_cell.length_c   1.000
_cell.angle_alpha   90.00
_cell.angle_beta   90.00
_cell.angle_gamma   90.00
#
_symmetry.space_group_name_H-M   'P 1'
#
loop_
_entity.id
_entity.type
_entity.pdbx_description
1 polymer ?
#
loop_
_entity_poly.entity_id
_entity_poly.type
_entity_poly.pdbx_seq_one_letter_code
_entity_poly.pdbx_strand_id
1 'polypeptide(L)'
;MADTKEELERIEIINIEEEIKHSYLDYAMSVIIGRALPDARDGLKPVHRRVLFAMGELGNDYNKPYKKSARVVGDVIGKYHPHGDAAIYDALVRLAQDFSMRYPLADGQGNFGSVDGDQPAAMRYTEVRLSKLAHEFMADLDKKTVDFLPNYDGSLEEPEVMPTRVPGLLVNGSSGIAVGMATNIPPHNLGEILSGLTALIDNPGITIDELMRHIPGPDFPTAGSILGRAGIREAYHTGKGIIRIRAKAEFESLKEGKNLTGVTAIVLTELPYQVNKAKLVESIDELVREKKIEGIGEIRDESDREGLRVVFELKRDKRDMADTVLNQLYHNSQMEVSFGINMLAIVNQTPRLLNLKEALFYFLEHRKEVVTRRTRFELAKAEARAHILEGLRIALDRLDEVIALIRQSRNASEAKAGLIATFGLSELQAQAILDLRLQRLTQLERQSIDDEYANILVDIERYKSILGSEAILLQVIKDEFVALKSEFSDKRRTIITESGPGAYNPEDFIADEQMVVTITHAGYIKRTALTAYKPQKRGGKGLTGAKTKEDDFVESMHVASTHSYLLFLTSKGRLHWLKVHEIPLAARATKGKAIINLIPLSDGERVNTVLAVNDLAEKGRFVVMATRAGVVKRVELEAFQNVRKAGIIAITMKTEDDELVSAALTGGQEAVLLSTYAGKAICFKEDDIRLMGRSAAGVKGIKLAKKDRVVSMDIISKDQTEVLMTVTEKGHGKRTKAEEYSVQKRGGMGILTTTSGGVVGVFKVTDSDRLMLITNTGRLILFKVSEVRLSHRYTQGVKLMDLEPTEIIVDVALLPLADEDGAVEDSSEGSPE
;
A
#
# COMPACT_ATOMS: atom_id res chain seq x y z
N MET A 1 -77.54 8.24 -13.24
CA MET A 1 -77.27 6.85 -13.43
C MET A 1 -76.65 6.51 -14.82
N ALA A 2 -76.61 7.40 -15.78
CA ALA A 2 -75.92 7.24 -17.06
C ALA A 2 -74.46 7.60 -16.98
N ASP A 3 -74.09 8.63 -16.20
CA ASP A 3 -72.68 9.08 -16.06
C ASP A 3 -71.75 8.05 -15.33
N THR A 4 -72.33 7.25 -14.45
CA THR A 4 -71.55 6.23 -13.71
C THR A 4 -71.20 4.97 -14.51
N LYS A 5 -71.88 4.76 -15.63
CA LYS A 5 -71.55 3.65 -16.53
C LYS A 5 -70.43 4.00 -17.54
N GLU A 6 -70.30 5.24 -17.98
CA GLU A 6 -69.20 5.69 -18.84
C GLU A 6 -67.88 5.83 -18.08
N GLU A 7 -67.89 6.12 -16.76
CA GLU A 7 -66.70 6.12 -15.97
C GLU A 7 -66.18 4.69 -15.65
N LEU A 8 -67.05 3.70 -15.52
CA LEU A 8 -66.67 2.31 -15.30
C LEU A 8 -66.08 1.61 -16.55
N GLU A 9 -66.41 2.08 -17.76
CA GLU A 9 -65.84 1.58 -19.01
C GLU A 9 -64.42 2.09 -19.29
N ARG A 10 -63.88 3.01 -18.46
CA ARG A 10 -62.48 3.49 -18.54
C ARG A 10 -61.52 2.83 -17.57
N ILE A 11 -61.93 1.84 -16.81
CA ILE A 11 -61.04 1.09 -15.91
C ILE A 11 -60.32 0.03 -16.73
N GLU A 12 -59.07 0.32 -17.10
CA GLU A 12 -58.18 -0.63 -17.74
C GLU A 12 -57.57 -1.51 -16.63
N ILE A 13 -57.77 -2.84 -16.73
CA ILE A 13 -57.19 -3.79 -15.78
C ILE A 13 -55.74 -4.02 -16.19
N ILE A 14 -54.78 -3.40 -15.48
CA ILE A 14 -53.36 -3.56 -15.69
C ILE A 14 -52.84 -4.65 -14.76
N ASN A 15 -52.10 -5.59 -15.33
CA ASN A 15 -51.39 -6.61 -14.51
C ASN A 15 -50.29 -5.93 -13.67
N ILE A 16 -50.38 -6.07 -12.37
CA ILE A 16 -49.44 -5.44 -11.43
C ILE A 16 -48.01 -5.88 -11.68
N GLU A 17 -47.73 -7.11 -12.11
CA GLU A 17 -46.39 -7.60 -12.45
C GLU A 17 -45.81 -6.91 -13.68
N GLU A 18 -46.65 -6.62 -14.70
CA GLU A 18 -46.20 -5.91 -15.89
C GLU A 18 -45.98 -4.45 -15.61
N GLU A 19 -46.87 -3.80 -14.82
CA GLU A 19 -46.70 -2.43 -14.44
C GLU A 19 -45.45 -2.21 -13.56
N ILE A 20 -45.21 -3.08 -12.59
CA ILE A 20 -43.99 -3.05 -11.80
C ILE A 20 -42.74 -3.23 -12.68
N LYS A 21 -42.78 -4.13 -13.66
CA LYS A 21 -41.64 -4.33 -14.57
C LYS A 21 -41.36 -3.08 -15.40
N HIS A 22 -42.40 -2.48 -15.98
CA HIS A 22 -42.25 -1.26 -16.77
C HIS A 22 -41.77 -0.09 -15.92
N SER A 23 -42.41 0.17 -14.80
CA SER A 23 -42.04 1.28 -13.90
C SER A 23 -40.63 1.10 -13.33
N TYR A 24 -40.21 -0.15 -13.00
CA TYR A 24 -38.86 -0.41 -12.52
C TYR A 24 -37.82 -0.26 -13.64
N LEU A 25 -38.16 -0.66 -14.86
CA LEU A 25 -37.28 -0.49 -16.02
C LEU A 25 -37.07 1.00 -16.32
N ASP A 26 -38.16 1.79 -16.36
CA ASP A 26 -38.11 3.23 -16.59
C ASP A 26 -37.29 3.94 -15.49
N TYR A 27 -37.54 3.56 -14.25
CA TYR A 27 -36.74 4.06 -13.11
C TYR A 27 -35.26 3.68 -13.25
N ALA A 28 -34.96 2.42 -13.56
CA ALA A 28 -33.58 1.97 -13.72
C ALA A 28 -32.87 2.70 -14.86
N MET A 29 -33.54 2.88 -16.01
CA MET A 29 -33.01 3.63 -17.16
C MET A 29 -32.77 5.10 -16.79
N SER A 30 -33.70 5.73 -16.11
CA SER A 30 -33.58 7.11 -15.65
C SER A 30 -32.41 7.29 -14.69
N VAL A 31 -32.19 6.35 -13.74
CA VAL A 31 -31.07 6.40 -12.80
C VAL A 31 -29.73 6.11 -13.51
N ILE A 32 -29.69 5.18 -14.45
CA ILE A 32 -28.46 4.80 -15.17
C ILE A 32 -28.02 5.95 -16.09
N ILE A 33 -28.91 6.42 -16.97
CA ILE A 33 -28.56 7.40 -18.01
C ILE A 33 -28.67 8.83 -17.48
N GLY A 34 -29.69 9.12 -16.67
CA GLY A 34 -30.06 10.47 -16.26
C GLY A 34 -29.49 10.93 -14.92
N ARG A 35 -28.74 10.10 -14.16
CA ARG A 35 -28.31 10.48 -12.80
C ARG A 35 -26.92 10.02 -12.40
N ALA A 36 -26.67 8.70 -12.41
CA ALA A 36 -25.54 8.12 -11.67
C ALA A 36 -24.24 8.01 -12.46
N LEU A 37 -24.33 7.78 -13.78
CA LEU A 37 -23.16 7.52 -14.62
C LEU A 37 -22.74 8.78 -15.39
N PRO A 38 -21.41 8.98 -15.59
CA PRO A 38 -20.88 10.07 -16.41
C PRO A 38 -21.00 9.72 -17.91
N ASP A 39 -21.12 10.75 -18.76
CA ASP A 39 -20.95 10.58 -20.21
C ASP A 39 -19.46 10.45 -20.56
N ALA A 40 -19.12 9.54 -21.46
CA ALA A 40 -17.73 9.30 -21.86
C ALA A 40 -17.09 10.49 -22.57
N ARG A 41 -17.89 11.36 -23.20
CA ARG A 41 -17.46 12.51 -24.01
C ARG A 41 -16.97 13.67 -23.14
N ASP A 42 -17.70 14.02 -22.06
CA ASP A 42 -17.38 15.16 -21.19
C ASP A 42 -17.02 14.77 -19.75
N GLY A 43 -17.30 13.52 -19.34
CA GLY A 43 -17.02 13.02 -18.00
C GLY A 43 -17.96 13.52 -16.92
N LEU A 44 -19.03 14.24 -17.30
CA LEU A 44 -19.97 14.85 -16.38
C LEU A 44 -21.22 14.01 -16.19
N LYS A 45 -21.73 14.02 -14.97
CA LYS A 45 -23.10 13.59 -14.71
C LYS A 45 -24.07 14.71 -15.09
N PRO A 46 -25.35 14.41 -15.36
CA PRO A 46 -26.33 15.45 -15.72
C PRO A 46 -26.41 16.62 -14.74
N VAL A 47 -26.37 16.37 -13.42
CA VAL A 47 -26.37 17.43 -12.42
C VAL A 47 -25.17 18.36 -12.53
N HIS A 48 -23.96 17.81 -12.75
CA HIS A 48 -22.75 18.61 -12.90
C HIS A 48 -22.81 19.47 -14.16
N ARG A 49 -23.28 18.89 -15.28
CA ARG A 49 -23.45 19.60 -16.55
C ARG A 49 -24.43 20.75 -16.41
N ARG A 50 -25.56 20.52 -15.77
CA ARG A 50 -26.60 21.56 -15.51
C ARG A 50 -26.10 22.66 -14.59
N VAL A 51 -25.28 22.33 -13.56
CA VAL A 51 -24.68 23.33 -12.67
C VAL A 51 -23.72 24.23 -13.45
N LEU A 52 -22.79 23.64 -14.24
CA LEU A 52 -21.86 24.43 -15.05
C LEU A 52 -22.59 25.27 -16.10
N PHE A 53 -23.58 24.72 -16.79
CA PHE A 53 -24.38 25.43 -17.78
C PHE A 53 -25.12 26.63 -17.16
N ALA A 54 -25.83 26.42 -16.04
CA ALA A 54 -26.49 27.50 -15.33
C ALA A 54 -25.53 28.59 -14.84
N MET A 55 -24.33 28.22 -14.38
CA MET A 55 -23.31 29.20 -14.00
C MET A 55 -22.83 30.02 -15.22
N GLY A 56 -22.67 29.37 -16.38
CA GLY A 56 -22.38 30.04 -17.65
C GLY A 56 -23.48 31.04 -18.08
N GLU A 57 -24.74 30.60 -18.10
CA GLU A 57 -25.90 31.42 -18.40
C GLU A 57 -26.01 32.66 -17.46
N LEU A 58 -25.70 32.48 -16.18
CA LEU A 58 -25.61 33.57 -15.21
C LEU A 58 -24.44 34.52 -15.47
N GLY A 59 -23.54 34.24 -16.45
CA GLY A 59 -22.30 34.97 -16.65
C GLY A 59 -21.41 34.96 -15.42
N ASN A 60 -21.38 33.83 -14.69
CA ASN A 60 -20.61 33.66 -13.46
C ASN A 60 -19.22 33.05 -13.75
N ASP A 61 -18.48 33.68 -14.65
CA ASP A 61 -17.18 33.21 -15.13
C ASP A 61 -16.04 33.52 -14.14
N TYR A 62 -14.89 32.87 -14.32
CA TYR A 62 -13.71 32.95 -13.44
C TYR A 62 -13.17 34.39 -13.24
N ASN A 63 -13.36 35.26 -14.20
CA ASN A 63 -12.94 36.66 -14.16
C ASN A 63 -14.04 37.62 -13.67
N LYS A 64 -15.17 37.11 -13.20
CA LYS A 64 -16.30 37.86 -12.68
C LYS A 64 -16.37 37.74 -11.15
N PRO A 65 -17.11 38.67 -10.48
CA PRO A 65 -17.35 38.56 -9.06
C PRO A 65 -18.09 37.27 -8.69
N TYR A 66 -17.82 36.77 -7.49
CA TYR A 66 -18.52 35.61 -6.94
C TYR A 66 -20.02 35.89 -6.80
N LYS A 67 -20.84 34.85 -6.93
CA LYS A 67 -22.27 34.88 -6.68
C LYS A 67 -22.62 33.94 -5.54
N LYS A 68 -23.64 34.24 -4.79
CA LYS A 68 -24.13 33.33 -3.73
C LYS A 68 -24.49 31.97 -4.30
N SER A 69 -24.04 30.89 -3.64
CA SER A 69 -24.34 29.52 -4.05
C SER A 69 -25.84 29.26 -4.14
N ALA A 70 -26.62 29.85 -3.23
CA ALA A 70 -28.09 29.77 -3.24
C ALA A 70 -28.71 30.29 -4.54
N ARG A 71 -28.11 31.29 -5.20
CA ARG A 71 -28.61 31.81 -6.50
C ARG A 71 -28.36 30.78 -7.60
N VAL A 72 -27.16 30.19 -7.65
CA VAL A 72 -26.84 29.14 -8.63
C VAL A 72 -27.74 27.93 -8.45
N VAL A 73 -27.90 27.45 -7.22
CA VAL A 73 -28.81 26.34 -6.89
C VAL A 73 -30.25 26.65 -7.29
N GLY A 74 -30.75 27.89 -7.03
CA GLY A 74 -32.07 28.31 -7.42
C GLY A 74 -32.30 28.32 -8.94
N ASP A 75 -31.33 28.81 -9.72
CA ASP A 75 -31.39 28.77 -11.18
C ASP A 75 -31.37 27.32 -11.73
N VAL A 76 -30.54 26.46 -11.15
CA VAL A 76 -30.44 25.04 -11.55
C VAL A 76 -31.74 24.29 -11.28
N ILE A 77 -32.31 24.41 -10.09
CA ILE A 77 -33.58 23.73 -9.72
C ILE A 77 -34.77 24.26 -10.51
N GLY A 78 -34.81 25.57 -10.72
CA GLY A 78 -35.95 26.20 -11.41
C GLY A 78 -35.95 25.98 -12.92
N LYS A 79 -34.79 25.79 -13.55
CA LYS A 79 -34.65 25.75 -15.00
C LYS A 79 -34.32 24.37 -15.57
N TYR A 80 -33.50 23.58 -14.88
CA TYR A 80 -32.87 22.39 -15.51
C TYR A 80 -32.98 21.09 -14.68
N HIS A 81 -32.99 21.17 -13.35
CA HIS A 81 -32.87 19.97 -12.52
C HIS A 81 -33.94 19.93 -11.41
N PRO A 82 -35.15 19.36 -11.66
CA PRO A 82 -36.28 19.38 -10.75
C PRO A 82 -36.15 18.40 -9.58
N HIS A 83 -35.04 18.51 -8.80
CA HIS A 83 -34.76 17.69 -7.63
C HIS A 83 -34.45 18.57 -6.43
N GLY A 84 -34.24 17.97 -5.25
CA GLY A 84 -33.97 18.70 -4.02
C GLY A 84 -32.76 19.64 -4.10
N ASP A 85 -32.88 20.83 -3.54
CA ASP A 85 -31.84 21.86 -3.49
C ASP A 85 -30.59 21.40 -2.78
N ALA A 86 -30.71 20.57 -1.75
CA ALA A 86 -29.55 19.98 -1.03
C ALA A 86 -28.68 19.13 -1.97
N ALA A 87 -29.25 18.27 -2.83
CA ALA A 87 -28.52 17.45 -3.75
C ALA A 87 -27.73 18.27 -4.79
N ILE A 88 -28.34 19.35 -5.27
CA ILE A 88 -27.71 20.30 -6.20
C ILE A 88 -26.55 21.03 -5.50
N TYR A 89 -26.78 21.47 -4.26
CA TYR A 89 -25.77 22.15 -3.48
C TYR A 89 -24.59 21.23 -3.17
N ASP A 90 -24.85 20.00 -2.77
CA ASP A 90 -23.80 19.00 -2.51
C ASP A 90 -22.96 18.71 -3.77
N ALA A 91 -23.60 18.66 -4.95
CA ALA A 91 -22.90 18.53 -6.22
C ALA A 91 -22.01 19.75 -6.50
N LEU A 92 -22.53 20.96 -6.31
CA LEU A 92 -21.77 22.20 -6.46
C LEU A 92 -20.60 22.30 -5.48
N VAL A 93 -20.81 21.93 -4.21
CA VAL A 93 -19.78 21.86 -3.18
C VAL A 93 -18.65 20.95 -3.62
N ARG A 94 -18.98 19.75 -4.08
CA ARG A 94 -17.97 18.77 -4.54
C ARG A 94 -17.14 19.30 -5.71
N LEU A 95 -17.75 20.06 -6.64
CA LEU A 95 -17.01 20.69 -7.76
C LEU A 95 -16.01 21.77 -7.30
N ALA A 96 -16.16 22.31 -6.08
CA ALA A 96 -15.27 23.31 -5.48
C ALA A 96 -14.21 22.73 -4.52
N GLN A 97 -14.35 21.46 -4.10
CA GLN A 97 -13.44 20.83 -3.14
C GLN A 97 -12.15 20.36 -3.81
N ASP A 98 -11.00 20.87 -3.41
CA ASP A 98 -9.68 20.53 -3.93
C ASP A 98 -9.16 19.16 -3.46
N PHE A 99 -9.74 18.62 -2.40
CA PHE A 99 -9.48 17.26 -1.90
C PHE A 99 -10.41 16.19 -2.52
N SER A 100 -11.48 16.61 -3.20
CA SER A 100 -12.42 15.73 -3.91
C SER A 100 -12.17 15.70 -5.41
N MET A 101 -11.83 16.86 -6.00
CA MET A 101 -11.58 17.02 -7.43
C MET A 101 -10.10 17.24 -7.67
N ARG A 102 -9.51 16.49 -8.60
CA ARG A 102 -8.10 16.69 -8.97
C ARG A 102 -7.91 18.07 -9.61
N TYR A 103 -8.91 18.53 -10.36
CA TYR A 103 -9.02 19.86 -10.94
C TYR A 103 -10.41 20.41 -10.67
N PRO A 104 -10.58 21.27 -9.65
CA PRO A 104 -11.86 21.86 -9.31
C PRO A 104 -12.48 22.63 -10.47
N LEU A 105 -13.79 22.48 -10.67
CA LEU A 105 -14.53 23.17 -11.73
C LEU A 105 -15.28 24.40 -11.21
N ALA A 106 -15.47 24.51 -9.90
CA ALA A 106 -15.97 25.71 -9.25
C ALA A 106 -14.89 26.31 -8.35
N ASP A 107 -14.79 27.61 -8.33
CA ASP A 107 -13.98 28.41 -7.41
C ASP A 107 -14.89 28.92 -6.31
N GLY A 108 -14.69 28.42 -5.08
CA GLY A 108 -15.54 28.65 -3.92
C GLY A 108 -14.95 29.65 -2.93
N GLN A 109 -15.79 30.54 -2.40
CA GLN A 109 -15.46 31.43 -1.29
C GLN A 109 -16.33 31.14 -0.08
N GLY A 110 -15.72 30.81 1.05
CA GLY A 110 -16.38 30.40 2.29
C GLY A 110 -16.00 28.99 2.71
N ASN A 111 -16.81 28.37 3.58
CA ASN A 111 -16.57 26.99 4.03
C ASN A 111 -17.30 25.99 3.12
N PHE A 112 -16.53 25.23 2.33
CA PHE A 112 -16.99 24.14 1.47
C PHE A 112 -16.70 22.75 2.06
N GLY A 113 -16.52 22.64 3.38
CA GLY A 113 -16.12 21.40 4.05
C GLY A 113 -14.62 21.24 4.14
N SER A 114 -14.18 20.17 4.79
CA SER A 114 -12.77 19.84 4.98
C SER A 114 -12.50 18.35 4.82
N VAL A 115 -11.22 17.97 4.79
CA VAL A 115 -10.78 16.57 4.83
C VAL A 115 -11.18 15.88 6.13
N ASP A 116 -11.48 16.62 7.19
CA ASP A 116 -12.02 16.13 8.45
C ASP A 116 -13.48 15.68 8.38
N GLY A 117 -14.13 15.96 7.25
CA GLY A 117 -15.53 15.64 7.04
C GLY A 117 -16.49 16.69 7.60
N ASP A 118 -15.99 17.90 7.86
CA ASP A 118 -16.85 19.03 8.20
C ASP A 118 -17.86 19.27 7.09
N GLN A 119 -19.08 19.57 7.50
CA GLN A 119 -20.14 19.92 6.56
C GLN A 119 -19.88 21.31 5.97
N PRO A 120 -20.21 21.53 4.68
CA PRO A 120 -20.17 22.86 4.11
C PRO A 120 -21.14 23.81 4.83
N ALA A 121 -20.80 25.06 4.86
CA ALA A 121 -21.73 26.07 5.35
C ALA A 121 -22.98 26.12 4.46
N ALA A 122 -24.11 26.53 5.01
CA ALA A 122 -25.36 26.66 4.25
C ALA A 122 -25.16 27.57 3.01
N MET A 123 -25.81 27.24 1.88
CA MET A 123 -25.64 27.88 0.56
C MET A 123 -25.85 29.40 0.53
N ARG A 124 -26.53 29.96 1.55
CA ARG A 124 -26.69 31.40 1.71
C ARG A 124 -25.42 32.12 2.19
N TYR A 125 -24.48 31.40 2.78
CA TYR A 125 -23.19 31.94 3.27
C TYR A 125 -22.05 31.74 2.28
N THR A 126 -22.09 30.68 1.47
CA THR A 126 -21.03 30.38 0.49
C THR A 126 -21.26 31.14 -0.82
N GLU A 127 -20.19 31.41 -1.52
CA GLU A 127 -20.18 32.08 -2.83
C GLU A 127 -19.33 31.27 -3.80
N VAL A 128 -19.73 31.28 -5.07
CA VAL A 128 -19.06 30.50 -6.12
C VAL A 128 -18.92 31.28 -7.43
N ARG A 129 -17.98 30.89 -8.24
CA ARG A 129 -17.84 31.22 -9.66
C ARG A 129 -17.21 30.03 -10.38
N LEU A 130 -17.23 30.03 -11.72
CA LEU A 130 -16.53 29.03 -12.50
C LEU A 130 -15.01 29.13 -12.27
N SER A 131 -14.33 28.00 -12.25
CA SER A 131 -12.87 27.99 -12.33
C SER A 131 -12.42 28.30 -13.78
N LYS A 132 -11.15 28.67 -13.96
CA LYS A 132 -10.58 28.91 -15.28
C LYS A 132 -10.65 27.65 -16.16
N LEU A 133 -10.45 26.48 -15.59
CA LEU A 133 -10.55 25.22 -16.32
C LEU A 133 -12.01 24.89 -16.69
N ALA A 134 -12.97 25.24 -15.87
CA ALA A 134 -14.40 25.04 -16.19
C ALA A 134 -14.84 25.87 -17.40
N HIS A 135 -14.22 27.01 -17.66
CA HIS A 135 -14.45 27.79 -18.88
C HIS A 135 -14.13 26.95 -20.13
N GLU A 136 -13.07 26.12 -20.10
CA GLU A 136 -12.69 25.23 -21.20
C GLU A 136 -13.67 24.06 -21.41
N PHE A 137 -14.51 23.74 -20.42
CA PHE A 137 -15.60 22.77 -20.61
C PHE A 137 -16.75 23.34 -21.44
N MET A 138 -16.96 24.65 -21.38
CA MET A 138 -18.06 25.33 -22.08
C MET A 138 -17.61 26.11 -23.31
N ALA A 139 -16.32 26.02 -23.66
CA ALA A 139 -15.76 26.74 -24.80
C ALA A 139 -16.53 26.40 -26.08
N ASP A 140 -16.88 27.42 -26.86
CA ASP A 140 -17.58 27.27 -28.14
C ASP A 140 -19.03 26.75 -28.06
N LEU A 141 -19.69 26.77 -26.91
CA LEU A 141 -21.07 26.33 -26.72
C LEU A 141 -22.06 27.17 -27.53
N ASP A 142 -21.79 28.45 -27.73
CA ASP A 142 -22.58 29.41 -28.53
C ASP A 142 -22.50 29.16 -30.05
N LYS A 143 -21.58 28.24 -30.47
CA LYS A 143 -21.30 28.00 -31.91
C LYS A 143 -21.97 26.73 -32.46
N LYS A 144 -23.06 26.28 -31.83
CA LYS A 144 -23.83 25.08 -32.24
C LYS A 144 -22.93 23.81 -32.34
N THR A 145 -22.00 23.68 -31.45
CA THR A 145 -21.02 22.58 -31.43
C THR A 145 -21.56 21.27 -30.89
N VAL A 146 -22.61 21.34 -30.09
CA VAL A 146 -23.33 20.21 -29.48
C VAL A 146 -24.83 20.36 -29.70
N ASP A 147 -25.55 19.27 -29.51
CA ASP A 147 -27.01 19.30 -29.58
C ASP A 147 -27.61 19.76 -28.26
N PHE A 148 -28.74 20.43 -28.36
CA PHE A 148 -29.51 20.87 -27.21
C PHE A 148 -30.80 20.07 -27.12
N LEU A 149 -31.20 19.74 -25.91
CA LEU A 149 -32.40 18.99 -25.60
C LEU A 149 -33.36 19.91 -24.79
N PRO A 150 -34.65 19.72 -24.90
CA PRO A 150 -35.59 20.43 -24.06
C PRO A 150 -35.36 20.07 -22.60
N ASN A 151 -35.48 21.04 -21.69
CA ASN A 151 -35.45 20.82 -20.26
C ASN A 151 -36.68 20.00 -19.79
N TYR A 152 -36.82 19.75 -18.50
CA TYR A 152 -37.86 18.89 -17.92
C TYR A 152 -39.32 19.37 -18.20
N ASP A 153 -39.57 20.67 -18.46
CA ASP A 153 -40.88 21.24 -18.75
C ASP A 153 -41.01 21.71 -20.21
N GLY A 154 -39.98 21.58 -21.01
CA GLY A 154 -39.96 22.01 -22.42
C GLY A 154 -39.90 23.52 -22.64
N SER A 155 -39.73 24.32 -21.58
CA SER A 155 -39.68 25.79 -21.67
C SER A 155 -38.32 26.35 -22.10
N LEU A 156 -37.25 25.62 -21.83
CA LEU A 156 -35.87 25.96 -22.11
C LEU A 156 -35.13 24.76 -22.74
N GLU A 157 -33.93 25.01 -23.21
CA GLU A 157 -33.05 23.99 -23.75
C GLU A 157 -31.78 23.88 -22.91
N GLU A 158 -31.25 22.65 -22.78
CA GLU A 158 -29.98 22.38 -22.12
C GLU A 158 -29.06 21.55 -23.04
N PRO A 159 -27.74 21.68 -22.96
CA PRO A 159 -26.87 20.91 -23.80
C PRO A 159 -26.87 19.42 -23.42
N GLU A 160 -26.99 18.52 -24.41
CA GLU A 160 -26.88 17.07 -24.19
C GLU A 160 -25.53 16.69 -23.60
N VAL A 161 -24.45 17.35 -24.06
CA VAL A 161 -23.06 17.15 -23.66
C VAL A 161 -22.32 18.48 -23.72
N MET A 162 -21.28 18.68 -22.92
CA MET A 162 -20.42 19.86 -23.02
C MET A 162 -19.42 19.75 -24.19
N PRO A 163 -19.16 20.83 -24.96
CA PRO A 163 -18.17 20.85 -26.03
C PRO A 163 -16.74 20.92 -25.49
N THR A 164 -16.46 20.20 -24.42
CA THR A 164 -15.25 20.33 -23.61
C THR A 164 -13.98 20.09 -24.38
N ARG A 165 -12.94 20.91 -24.13
CA ARG A 165 -11.56 20.68 -24.55
C ARG A 165 -10.80 19.80 -23.54
N VAL A 166 -11.37 19.64 -22.32
CA VAL A 166 -10.77 18.90 -21.21
C VAL A 166 -11.32 17.47 -21.18
N PRO A 167 -10.50 16.43 -21.16
CA PRO A 167 -10.95 15.03 -21.04
C PRO A 167 -11.45 14.70 -19.63
N GLY A 168 -12.61 15.27 -19.27
CA GLY A 168 -13.13 15.31 -17.91
C GLY A 168 -13.32 13.95 -17.25
N LEU A 169 -13.66 12.91 -18.05
CA LEU A 169 -13.86 11.55 -17.55
C LEU A 169 -12.62 10.99 -16.82
N LEU A 170 -11.44 11.16 -17.40
CA LEU A 170 -10.20 10.65 -16.84
C LEU A 170 -9.56 11.67 -15.89
N VAL A 171 -9.62 12.95 -16.21
CA VAL A 171 -8.93 14.01 -15.44
C VAL A 171 -9.49 14.14 -14.02
N ASN A 172 -10.80 14.19 -13.85
CA ASN A 172 -11.45 14.28 -12.54
C ASN A 172 -12.04 12.95 -12.06
N GLY A 173 -12.14 11.97 -12.94
CA GLY A 173 -12.79 10.71 -12.63
C GLY A 173 -14.28 10.87 -12.33
N SER A 174 -14.92 9.81 -11.90
CA SER A 174 -16.30 9.81 -11.45
C SER A 174 -16.59 8.61 -10.56
N SER A 175 -17.39 8.77 -9.53
CA SER A 175 -17.93 7.67 -8.73
C SER A 175 -19.44 7.75 -8.67
N GLY A 176 -20.15 6.64 -8.80
CA GLY A 176 -21.60 6.62 -8.76
C GLY A 176 -22.17 5.22 -8.67
N ILE A 177 -23.33 5.10 -8.03
CA ILE A 177 -24.06 3.85 -7.87
C ILE A 177 -25.39 3.99 -8.60
N ALA A 178 -25.59 3.18 -9.61
CA ALA A 178 -26.83 3.05 -10.38
C ALA A 178 -27.56 1.75 -10.03
N VAL A 179 -28.67 1.47 -10.70
CA VAL A 179 -29.39 0.22 -10.52
C VAL A 179 -28.61 -0.92 -11.19
N GLY A 180 -28.19 -1.88 -10.41
CA GLY A 180 -27.46 -3.06 -10.89
C GLY A 180 -26.02 -2.83 -11.34
N MET A 181 -25.50 -1.60 -11.31
CA MET A 181 -24.15 -1.27 -11.73
C MET A 181 -23.60 -0.04 -10.99
N ALA A 182 -22.28 0.07 -10.94
CA ALA A 182 -21.60 1.20 -10.32
C ALA A 182 -20.42 1.63 -11.19
N THR A 183 -20.06 2.90 -11.12
CA THR A 183 -18.84 3.45 -11.70
C THR A 183 -17.90 3.94 -10.62
N ASN A 184 -16.60 3.76 -10.81
CA ASN A 184 -15.56 4.30 -9.94
C ASN A 184 -14.29 4.54 -10.76
N ILE A 185 -14.25 5.67 -11.43
CA ILE A 185 -13.15 6.07 -12.32
C ILE A 185 -12.23 6.98 -11.52
N PRO A 186 -10.95 6.61 -11.35
CA PRO A 186 -9.99 7.44 -10.62
C PRO A 186 -9.60 8.68 -11.43
N PRO A 187 -9.25 9.79 -10.77
CA PRO A 187 -8.71 10.97 -11.43
C PRO A 187 -7.28 10.75 -11.91
N HIS A 188 -6.86 11.55 -12.92
CA HIS A 188 -5.54 11.47 -13.54
C HIS A 188 -4.94 12.86 -13.74
N ASN A 189 -3.63 12.90 -13.98
CA ASN A 189 -2.93 14.14 -14.34
C ASN A 189 -3.31 14.60 -15.73
N LEU A 190 -3.72 15.88 -15.86
CA LEU A 190 -4.15 16.48 -17.12
C LEU A 190 -3.04 16.44 -18.19
N GLY A 191 -1.81 16.80 -17.81
CA GLY A 191 -0.69 16.83 -18.74
C GLY A 191 -0.33 15.46 -19.30
N GLU A 192 -0.51 14.39 -18.49
CA GLU A 192 -0.31 13.01 -18.91
C GLU A 192 -1.41 12.54 -19.87
N ILE A 193 -2.68 12.82 -19.55
CA ILE A 193 -3.81 12.47 -20.43
C ILE A 193 -3.70 13.17 -21.77
N LEU A 194 -3.38 14.47 -21.80
CA LEU A 194 -3.17 15.22 -23.04
C LEU A 194 -2.00 14.67 -23.86
N SER A 195 -0.94 14.20 -23.20
CA SER A 195 0.18 13.52 -23.86
C SER A 195 -0.25 12.18 -24.47
N GLY A 196 -1.06 11.41 -23.77
CA GLY A 196 -1.63 10.16 -24.27
C GLY A 196 -2.57 10.38 -25.46
N LEU A 197 -3.41 11.42 -25.43
CA LEU A 197 -4.28 11.82 -26.55
C LEU A 197 -3.46 12.24 -27.77
N THR A 198 -2.39 13.02 -27.59
CA THR A 198 -1.47 13.39 -28.66
C THR A 198 -0.83 12.15 -29.28
N ALA A 199 -0.36 11.21 -28.47
CA ALA A 199 0.22 9.95 -28.94
C ALA A 199 -0.81 9.09 -29.70
N LEU A 200 -2.08 9.10 -29.28
CA LEU A 200 -3.18 8.39 -29.95
C LEU A 200 -3.50 9.03 -31.32
N ILE A 201 -3.43 10.36 -31.45
CA ILE A 201 -3.58 11.07 -32.72
C ILE A 201 -2.44 10.69 -33.67
N ASP A 202 -1.19 10.70 -33.19
CA ASP A 202 -0.01 10.38 -33.99
C ASP A 202 0.04 8.91 -34.42
N ASN A 203 -0.47 8.01 -33.58
CA ASN A 203 -0.55 6.58 -33.86
C ASN A 203 -1.89 5.98 -33.40
N PRO A 204 -2.91 5.92 -34.26
CA PRO A 204 -4.20 5.30 -33.91
C PRO A 204 -4.09 3.81 -33.53
N GLY A 205 -3.02 3.13 -33.99
CA GLY A 205 -2.72 1.73 -33.66
C GLY A 205 -2.05 1.53 -32.29
N ILE A 206 -1.72 2.59 -31.55
CA ILE A 206 -1.01 2.54 -30.26
C ILE A 206 -1.65 1.55 -29.30
N THR A 207 -0.84 0.72 -28.65
CA THR A 207 -1.29 -0.25 -27.67
C THR A 207 -1.51 0.41 -26.29
N ILE A 208 -2.27 -0.26 -25.41
CA ILE A 208 -2.51 0.25 -24.05
C ILE A 208 -1.20 0.32 -23.27
N ASP A 209 -0.29 -0.65 -23.42
CA ASP A 209 1.00 -0.65 -22.76
C ASP A 209 1.91 0.52 -23.21
N GLU A 210 1.81 0.95 -24.47
CA GLU A 210 2.49 2.15 -24.97
C GLU A 210 1.84 3.43 -24.43
N LEU A 211 0.49 3.48 -24.36
CA LEU A 211 -0.23 4.58 -23.72
C LEU A 211 0.14 4.74 -22.25
N MET A 212 0.40 3.65 -21.55
CA MET A 212 0.84 3.66 -20.15
C MET A 212 2.23 4.31 -19.93
N ARG A 213 3.01 4.52 -20.98
CA ARG A 213 4.25 5.33 -20.89
C ARG A 213 3.95 6.81 -20.73
N HIS A 214 2.83 7.26 -21.29
CA HIS A 214 2.34 8.63 -21.19
C HIS A 214 1.42 8.84 -19.99
N ILE A 215 0.64 7.81 -19.62
CA ILE A 215 -0.35 7.80 -18.54
C ILE A 215 -0.01 6.65 -17.60
N PRO A 216 0.96 6.83 -16.69
CA PRO A 216 1.46 5.74 -15.85
C PRO A 216 0.46 5.22 -14.82
N GLY A 217 -0.54 6.02 -14.45
CA GLY A 217 -1.57 5.63 -13.49
C GLY A 217 -2.42 6.80 -12.97
N PRO A 218 -3.38 6.52 -12.09
CA PRO A 218 -4.18 7.54 -11.43
C PRO A 218 -3.34 8.59 -10.68
N ASP A 219 -3.88 9.79 -10.54
CA ASP A 219 -3.27 10.91 -9.82
C ASP A 219 -4.32 11.56 -8.91
N PHE A 220 -4.28 11.23 -7.63
CA PHE A 220 -5.30 11.64 -6.66
C PHE A 220 -5.06 13.05 -6.12
N PRO A 221 -6.12 13.82 -5.82
CA PRO A 221 -6.00 15.17 -5.25
C PRO A 221 -5.30 15.20 -3.90
N THR A 222 -5.48 14.16 -3.08
CA THR A 222 -4.87 14.00 -1.75
C THR A 222 -3.48 13.35 -1.79
N ALA A 223 -2.91 13.20 -2.98
CA ALA A 223 -1.59 12.58 -3.21
C ALA A 223 -1.50 11.11 -2.77
N GLY A 224 -0.65 10.76 -1.83
CA GLY A 224 -0.43 9.39 -1.40
C GLY A 224 0.39 8.54 -2.39
N SER A 225 0.50 7.24 -2.11
CA SER A 225 1.28 6.30 -2.92
C SER A 225 0.43 5.12 -3.38
N ILE A 226 0.51 4.77 -4.67
CA ILE A 226 -0.08 3.54 -5.21
C ILE A 226 0.97 2.43 -5.16
N LEU A 227 0.61 1.29 -4.57
CA LEU A 227 1.50 0.15 -4.40
C LEU A 227 1.44 -0.78 -5.62
N GLY A 228 2.52 -0.77 -6.40
CA GLY A 228 2.68 -1.60 -7.59
C GLY A 228 1.85 -1.16 -8.79
N ARG A 229 2.14 -1.74 -9.95
CA ARG A 229 1.52 -1.38 -11.24
C ARG A 229 0.51 -2.41 -11.74
N ALA A 230 0.41 -3.59 -11.12
CA ALA A 230 -0.40 -4.69 -11.63
C ALA A 230 -1.89 -4.33 -11.72
N GLY A 231 -2.47 -3.76 -10.64
CA GLY A 231 -3.87 -3.34 -10.61
C GLY A 231 -4.19 -2.19 -11.57
N ILE A 232 -3.22 -1.27 -11.81
CA ILE A 232 -3.35 -0.20 -12.80
C ILE A 232 -3.43 -0.81 -14.20
N ARG A 233 -2.49 -1.73 -14.51
CA ARG A 233 -2.44 -2.40 -15.82
C ARG A 233 -3.72 -3.19 -16.09
N GLU A 234 -4.19 -3.96 -15.11
CA GLU A 234 -5.45 -4.69 -15.21
C GLU A 234 -6.62 -3.75 -15.51
N ALA A 235 -6.75 -2.65 -14.74
CA ALA A 235 -7.81 -1.66 -14.93
C ALA A 235 -7.75 -1.02 -16.32
N TYR A 236 -6.58 -0.66 -16.82
CA TYR A 236 -6.43 -0.02 -18.11
C TYR A 236 -6.71 -0.95 -19.30
N HIS A 237 -6.45 -2.25 -19.14
CA HIS A 237 -6.76 -3.25 -20.18
C HIS A 237 -8.21 -3.70 -20.17
N THR A 238 -8.82 -3.88 -18.99
CA THR A 238 -10.13 -4.51 -18.83
C THR A 238 -11.25 -3.56 -18.42
N GLY A 239 -10.92 -2.33 -18.01
CA GLY A 239 -11.84 -1.40 -17.39
C GLY A 239 -12.10 -1.67 -15.90
N LYS A 240 -11.57 -2.77 -15.34
CA LYS A 240 -11.68 -3.12 -13.91
C LYS A 240 -10.33 -3.50 -13.33
N GLY A 241 -10.09 -3.11 -12.09
CA GLY A 241 -8.87 -3.47 -11.36
C GLY A 241 -8.91 -2.98 -9.93
N ILE A 242 -8.01 -3.48 -9.11
CA ILE A 242 -7.90 -3.05 -7.71
C ILE A 242 -6.49 -2.52 -7.50
N ILE A 243 -6.38 -1.30 -7.01
CA ILE A 243 -5.13 -0.68 -6.58
C ILE A 243 -5.15 -0.47 -5.07
N ARG A 244 -4.00 -0.49 -4.45
CA ARG A 244 -3.84 -0.10 -3.04
C ARG A 244 -3.23 1.27 -2.97
N ILE A 245 -3.85 2.15 -2.19
CA ILE A 245 -3.41 3.52 -1.94
C ILE A 245 -2.94 3.58 -0.50
N ARG A 246 -1.73 4.06 -0.30
CA ARG A 246 -1.11 4.21 1.01
C ARG A 246 -0.87 5.69 1.32
N ALA A 247 -1.15 6.08 2.54
CA ALA A 247 -0.80 7.36 3.11
C ALA A 247 0.72 7.58 3.07
N LYS A 248 1.16 8.82 2.95
CA LYS A 248 2.57 9.16 3.10
C LYS A 248 2.88 9.47 4.55
N ALA A 249 3.82 8.73 5.12
CA ALA A 249 4.31 8.94 6.47
C ALA A 249 5.82 9.16 6.45
N GLU A 250 6.31 10.04 7.31
CA GLU A 250 7.71 10.39 7.47
C GLU A 250 8.13 10.21 8.94
N PHE A 251 9.39 9.83 9.16
CA PHE A 251 9.94 9.71 10.51
C PHE A 251 10.58 11.01 10.94
N GLU A 252 10.20 11.50 12.11
CA GLU A 252 10.84 12.64 12.75
C GLU A 252 11.65 12.24 13.97
N SER A 253 12.82 12.87 14.13
CA SER A 253 13.70 12.71 15.26
C SER A 253 13.87 14.04 15.97
N LEU A 254 13.47 14.14 17.22
CA LEU A 254 13.71 15.32 18.05
C LEU A 254 15.15 15.31 18.57
N LYS A 255 15.79 16.46 18.57
CA LYS A 255 17.09 16.66 19.22
C LYS A 255 16.86 16.94 20.71
N GLU A 256 17.07 15.97 21.56
CA GLU A 256 17.20 16.24 23.01
C GLU A 256 18.66 16.58 23.32
N GLY A 257 18.98 17.87 23.49
CA GLY A 257 20.34 18.35 23.77
C GLY A 257 21.29 18.17 22.58
N LYS A 258 22.51 17.65 22.82
CA LYS A 258 23.55 17.43 21.78
C LYS A 258 23.48 16.07 21.10
N ASN A 259 22.65 15.15 21.58
CA ASN A 259 22.51 13.80 21.05
C ASN A 259 21.20 13.65 20.24
N LEU A 260 21.27 13.05 19.03
CA LEU A 260 20.11 12.56 18.32
C LEU A 260 19.61 11.33 19.10
N THR A 261 18.49 11.44 19.75
CA THR A 261 17.72 10.28 20.20
C THR A 261 16.88 9.78 19.03
N GLY A 262 16.95 8.52 18.68
CA GLY A 262 16.26 7.85 17.56
C GLY A 262 14.93 8.46 17.07
N VAL A 263 14.18 7.76 16.25
CA VAL A 263 12.87 8.22 15.73
C VAL A 263 11.90 8.49 16.87
N THR A 264 11.42 9.74 16.98
CA THR A 264 10.53 10.15 18.07
C THR A 264 9.06 10.15 17.69
N ALA A 265 8.76 10.35 16.41
CA ALA A 265 7.41 10.40 15.90
C ALA A 265 7.29 9.89 14.45
N ILE A 266 6.12 9.39 14.14
CA ILE A 266 5.67 9.11 12.77
C ILE A 266 4.72 10.24 12.39
N VAL A 267 5.01 10.93 11.31
CA VAL A 267 4.24 12.08 10.85
C VAL A 267 3.55 11.73 9.54
N LEU A 268 2.23 11.83 9.52
CA LEU A 268 1.39 11.62 8.36
C LEU A 268 1.24 12.94 7.61
N THR A 269 1.64 12.99 6.35
CA THR A 269 1.62 14.20 5.51
C THR A 269 0.63 14.12 4.36
N GLU A 270 0.24 12.91 3.92
CA GLU A 270 -0.74 12.70 2.84
C GLU A 270 -1.67 11.54 3.18
N LEU A 271 -2.94 11.65 2.77
CA LEU A 271 -3.97 10.65 3.04
C LEU A 271 -4.36 9.90 1.75
N PRO A 272 -4.81 8.65 1.86
CA PRO A 272 -5.45 7.97 0.75
C PRO A 272 -6.73 8.73 0.32
N TYR A 273 -7.01 8.69 -0.98
CA TYR A 273 -8.18 9.37 -1.53
C TYR A 273 -9.49 8.90 -0.89
N GLN A 274 -10.39 9.83 -0.56
CA GLN A 274 -11.68 9.62 0.09
C GLN A 274 -11.63 9.14 1.55
N VAL A 275 -10.46 9.15 2.18
CA VAL A 275 -10.34 8.87 3.62
C VAL A 275 -10.60 10.15 4.41
N ASN A 276 -11.45 10.02 5.42
CA ASN A 276 -11.73 11.11 6.37
C ASN A 276 -10.66 11.13 7.45
N LYS A 277 -9.97 12.29 7.63
CA LYS A 277 -8.85 12.42 8.58
C LYS A 277 -9.27 12.21 10.03
N ALA A 278 -10.35 12.87 10.47
CA ALA A 278 -10.81 12.79 11.85
C ALA A 278 -11.20 11.37 12.24
N LYS A 279 -11.96 10.66 11.38
CA LYS A 279 -12.32 9.24 11.61
C LYS A 279 -11.11 8.33 11.58
N LEU A 280 -10.11 8.61 10.74
CA LEU A 280 -8.86 7.85 10.73
C LEU A 280 -8.14 7.98 12.08
N VAL A 281 -7.97 9.21 12.57
CA VAL A 281 -7.31 9.49 13.85
C VAL A 281 -8.06 8.83 15.02
N GLU A 282 -9.39 8.95 15.06
CA GLU A 282 -10.24 8.31 16.06
C GLU A 282 -10.11 6.78 16.04
N SER A 283 -10.15 6.16 14.85
CA SER A 283 -9.99 4.71 14.72
C SER A 283 -8.61 4.23 15.14
N ILE A 284 -7.55 5.01 14.90
CA ILE A 284 -6.20 4.68 15.36
C ILE A 284 -6.09 4.79 16.88
N ASP A 285 -6.70 5.80 17.50
CA ASP A 285 -6.72 5.93 18.96
C ASP A 285 -7.44 4.73 19.62
N GLU A 286 -8.56 4.27 19.05
CA GLU A 286 -9.24 3.05 19.49
C GLU A 286 -8.32 1.81 19.39
N LEU A 287 -7.62 1.63 18.26
CA LEU A 287 -6.69 0.51 18.06
C LEU A 287 -5.52 0.55 19.05
N VAL A 288 -5.05 1.73 19.44
CA VAL A 288 -4.02 1.90 20.48
C VAL A 288 -4.57 1.54 21.86
N ARG A 289 -5.79 1.97 22.20
CA ARG A 289 -6.45 1.62 23.48
C ARG A 289 -6.73 0.12 23.59
N GLU A 290 -7.12 -0.51 22.49
CA GLU A 290 -7.33 -1.97 22.40
C GLU A 290 -6.02 -2.78 22.37
N LYS A 291 -4.86 -2.12 22.34
CA LYS A 291 -3.51 -2.72 22.22
C LYS A 291 -3.31 -3.54 20.95
N LYS A 292 -4.03 -3.21 19.89
CA LYS A 292 -3.79 -3.77 18.54
C LYS A 292 -2.61 -3.09 17.85
N ILE A 293 -2.37 -1.82 18.23
CA ILE A 293 -1.18 -1.06 17.85
C ILE A 293 -0.47 -0.68 19.14
N GLU A 294 0.77 -1.13 19.29
CA GLU A 294 1.58 -0.82 20.45
C GLU A 294 2.71 0.15 20.07
N GLY A 295 3.13 0.98 21.01
CA GLY A 295 4.27 1.88 20.82
C GLY A 295 3.90 3.35 20.61
N ILE A 296 2.64 3.69 20.34
CA ILE A 296 2.17 5.07 20.24
C ILE A 296 1.86 5.59 21.66
N GLY A 297 2.40 6.76 22.00
CA GLY A 297 2.20 7.45 23.28
C GLY A 297 1.12 8.50 23.21
N GLU A 298 1.16 9.35 22.18
CA GLU A 298 0.25 10.46 21.96
C GLU A 298 -0.05 10.62 20.47
N ILE A 299 -1.25 11.07 20.14
CA ILE A 299 -1.68 11.38 18.78
C ILE A 299 -2.09 12.85 18.76
N ARG A 300 -1.48 13.64 17.86
CA ARG A 300 -1.78 15.05 17.68
C ARG A 300 -2.09 15.37 16.23
N ASP A 301 -3.12 16.16 16.02
CA ASP A 301 -3.40 16.76 14.73
C ASP A 301 -2.84 18.18 14.71
N GLU A 302 -1.83 18.39 13.92
CA GLU A 302 -1.13 19.66 13.74
C GLU A 302 -1.36 20.23 12.33
N SER A 303 -2.40 19.74 11.65
CA SER A 303 -2.73 20.20 10.30
C SER A 303 -3.15 21.68 10.31
N ASP A 304 -2.61 22.43 9.35
CA ASP A 304 -2.90 23.85 9.19
C ASP A 304 -3.07 24.24 7.70
N ARG A 305 -2.90 25.52 7.38
CA ARG A 305 -3.01 26.03 6.00
C ARG A 305 -1.83 25.61 5.10
N GLU A 306 -0.72 25.19 5.68
CA GLU A 306 0.46 24.73 4.94
C GLU A 306 0.31 23.27 4.51
N GLY A 307 -0.55 22.50 5.20
CA GLY A 307 -0.84 21.13 4.81
C GLY A 307 -1.31 20.21 5.93
N LEU A 308 -1.46 18.96 5.58
CA LEU A 308 -1.84 17.90 6.52
C LEU A 308 -0.63 17.47 7.33
N ARG A 309 -0.80 17.43 8.65
CA ARG A 309 0.21 16.98 9.59
C ARG A 309 -0.43 16.29 10.79
N VAL A 310 -0.48 14.97 10.80
CA VAL A 310 -0.89 14.18 11.96
C VAL A 310 0.32 13.47 12.54
N VAL A 311 0.58 13.71 13.81
CA VAL A 311 1.77 13.25 14.52
C VAL A 311 1.42 12.11 15.46
N PHE A 312 2.05 10.96 15.27
CA PHE A 312 1.99 9.81 16.16
C PHE A 312 3.30 9.76 16.96
N GLU A 313 3.29 10.26 18.19
CA GLU A 313 4.46 10.27 19.06
C GLU A 313 4.73 8.88 19.62
N LEU A 314 5.97 8.40 19.48
CA LEU A 314 6.37 7.07 19.94
C LEU A 314 6.79 7.09 21.41
N LYS A 315 6.39 6.06 22.15
CA LYS A 315 6.87 5.83 23.53
C LYS A 315 8.40 5.67 23.51
N ARG A 316 9.09 6.18 24.54
CA ARG A 316 10.55 6.20 24.60
C ARG A 316 11.20 4.81 24.46
N ASP A 317 10.57 3.79 25.02
CA ASP A 317 11.00 2.39 25.00
C ASP A 317 10.69 1.66 23.67
N LYS A 318 10.01 2.32 22.74
CA LYS A 318 9.58 1.75 21.45
C LYS A 318 10.05 2.54 20.23
N ARG A 319 10.94 3.50 20.42
CA ARG A 319 11.48 4.35 19.35
C ARG A 319 12.25 3.57 18.29
N ASP A 320 12.94 2.51 18.69
CA ASP A 320 13.70 1.63 17.79
C ASP A 320 12.79 0.72 16.94
N MET A 321 11.48 0.75 17.20
CA MET A 321 10.45 -0.07 16.53
C MET A 321 9.56 0.76 15.63
N ALA A 322 9.98 1.95 15.21
CA ALA A 322 9.17 2.87 14.41
C ALA A 322 8.62 2.24 13.13
N ASP A 323 9.43 1.44 12.43
CA ASP A 323 9.00 0.72 11.23
C ASP A 323 7.90 -0.31 11.52
N THR A 324 8.02 -1.04 12.63
CA THR A 324 6.99 -2.01 13.06
C THR A 324 5.68 -1.32 13.38
N VAL A 325 5.71 -0.18 14.09
CA VAL A 325 4.52 0.62 14.40
C VAL A 325 3.90 1.17 13.12
N LEU A 326 4.70 1.65 12.18
CA LEU A 326 4.22 2.14 10.88
C LEU A 326 3.55 1.02 10.07
N ASN A 327 4.13 -0.18 10.05
CA ASN A 327 3.53 -1.33 9.38
C ASN A 327 2.19 -1.73 10.03
N GLN A 328 2.10 -1.71 11.38
CA GLN A 328 0.86 -1.94 12.10
C GLN A 328 -0.21 -0.89 11.76
N LEU A 329 0.18 0.39 11.65
CA LEU A 329 -0.71 1.47 11.23
C LEU A 329 -1.25 1.23 9.82
N TYR A 330 -0.42 0.89 8.84
CA TYR A 330 -0.86 0.59 7.48
C TYR A 330 -1.80 -0.62 7.42
N HIS A 331 -1.51 -1.67 8.18
CA HIS A 331 -2.30 -2.90 8.12
C HIS A 331 -3.65 -2.79 8.82
N ASN A 332 -3.70 -2.14 9.98
CA ASN A 332 -4.86 -2.13 10.86
C ASN A 332 -5.76 -0.90 10.70
N SER A 333 -5.34 0.11 9.93
CA SER A 333 -6.10 1.36 9.77
C SER A 333 -6.32 1.74 8.30
N GLN A 334 -7.08 2.81 8.08
CA GLN A 334 -7.30 3.37 6.74
C GLN A 334 -6.10 4.17 6.20
N MET A 335 -4.91 4.08 6.81
CA MET A 335 -3.67 4.57 6.21
C MET A 335 -3.27 3.80 4.95
N GLU A 336 -3.79 2.61 4.75
CA GLU A 336 -3.74 1.86 3.49
C GLU A 336 -5.14 1.37 3.13
N VAL A 337 -5.63 1.74 1.94
CA VAL A 337 -6.96 1.35 1.47
C VAL A 337 -6.88 0.74 0.08
N SER A 338 -7.82 -0.15 -0.22
CA SER A 338 -8.02 -0.66 -1.58
C SER A 338 -9.00 0.24 -2.33
N PHE A 339 -8.63 0.66 -3.55
CA PHE A 339 -9.49 1.39 -4.46
C PHE A 339 -9.85 0.50 -5.66
N GLY A 340 -11.12 0.14 -5.74
CA GLY A 340 -11.63 -0.67 -6.86
C GLY A 340 -11.95 0.23 -8.04
N ILE A 341 -11.18 0.11 -9.12
CA ILE A 341 -11.39 0.82 -10.39
C ILE A 341 -12.52 0.12 -11.17
N ASN A 342 -13.48 0.89 -11.65
CA ASN A 342 -14.54 0.42 -12.55
C ASN A 342 -14.88 1.54 -13.53
N MET A 343 -14.35 1.44 -14.75
CA MET A 343 -14.43 2.50 -15.77
C MET A 343 -15.72 2.38 -16.59
N LEU A 344 -16.86 2.41 -15.90
CA LEU A 344 -18.19 2.36 -16.52
C LEU A 344 -18.65 3.79 -16.83
N ALA A 345 -19.00 4.05 -18.10
CA ALA A 345 -19.49 5.34 -18.56
C ALA A 345 -20.61 5.17 -19.61
N ILE A 346 -21.34 6.23 -19.88
CA ILE A 346 -22.36 6.27 -20.93
C ILE A 346 -21.71 6.57 -22.27
N VAL A 347 -21.95 5.71 -23.25
CA VAL A 347 -21.54 5.88 -24.66
C VAL A 347 -22.77 5.70 -25.52
N ASN A 348 -23.15 6.71 -26.29
CA ASN A 348 -24.34 6.67 -27.14
C ASN A 348 -25.58 6.16 -26.38
N GLN A 349 -25.87 6.76 -25.24
CA GLN A 349 -27.00 6.45 -24.32
C GLN A 349 -27.00 5.00 -23.79
N THR A 350 -25.88 4.28 -23.88
CA THR A 350 -25.73 2.93 -23.32
C THR A 350 -24.57 2.88 -22.33
N PRO A 351 -24.72 2.20 -21.17
CA PRO A 351 -23.61 2.03 -20.23
C PRO A 351 -22.60 1.03 -20.81
N ARG A 352 -21.33 1.40 -20.86
CA ARG A 352 -20.21 0.58 -21.34
C ARG A 352 -19.05 0.61 -20.36
N LEU A 353 -18.45 -0.54 -20.17
CA LEU A 353 -17.17 -0.66 -19.47
C LEU A 353 -16.06 -0.35 -20.47
N LEU A 354 -15.27 0.68 -20.17
CA LEU A 354 -14.24 1.20 -21.08
C LEU A 354 -12.85 0.79 -20.60
N ASN A 355 -11.97 0.45 -21.50
CA ASN A 355 -10.54 0.42 -21.26
C ASN A 355 -9.94 1.83 -21.47
N LEU A 356 -8.65 2.01 -21.13
CA LEU A 356 -7.99 3.31 -21.23
C LEU A 356 -8.06 3.87 -22.66
N LYS A 357 -7.75 3.04 -23.66
CA LYS A 357 -7.74 3.47 -25.07
C LYS A 357 -9.14 3.89 -25.54
N GLU A 358 -10.16 3.14 -25.16
CA GLU A 358 -11.55 3.46 -25.53
C GLU A 358 -12.00 4.78 -24.88
N ALA A 359 -11.65 5.02 -23.62
CA ALA A 359 -11.97 6.29 -22.94
C ALA A 359 -11.34 7.49 -23.67
N LEU A 360 -10.09 7.39 -24.06
CA LEU A 360 -9.41 8.42 -24.87
C LEU A 360 -10.01 8.55 -26.27
N PHE A 361 -10.38 7.44 -26.91
CA PHE A 361 -10.97 7.40 -28.23
C PHE A 361 -12.33 8.12 -28.28
N TYR A 362 -13.24 7.84 -27.34
CA TYR A 362 -14.56 8.52 -27.34
C TYR A 362 -14.45 10.01 -27.08
N PHE A 363 -13.52 10.42 -26.26
CA PHE A 363 -13.23 11.84 -26.08
C PHE A 363 -12.68 12.47 -27.36
N LEU A 364 -11.73 11.81 -28.04
CA LEU A 364 -11.15 12.31 -29.29
C LEU A 364 -12.19 12.43 -30.40
N GLU A 365 -13.06 11.43 -30.56
CA GLU A 365 -14.16 11.48 -31.55
C GLU A 365 -15.11 12.64 -31.25
N HIS A 366 -15.46 12.85 -29.97
CA HIS A 366 -16.24 14.02 -29.56
C HIS A 366 -15.52 15.33 -29.94
N ARG A 367 -14.22 15.44 -29.71
CA ARG A 367 -13.46 16.64 -30.11
C ARG A 367 -13.48 16.86 -31.62
N LYS A 368 -13.34 15.81 -32.41
CA LYS A 368 -13.46 15.91 -33.88
C LYS A 368 -14.82 16.47 -34.29
N GLU A 369 -15.89 16.00 -33.68
CA GLU A 369 -17.24 16.47 -33.96
C GLU A 369 -17.40 17.96 -33.57
N VAL A 370 -16.98 18.32 -32.36
CA VAL A 370 -17.05 19.72 -31.85
C VAL A 370 -16.27 20.68 -32.75
N VAL A 371 -15.02 20.35 -33.11
CA VAL A 371 -14.18 21.20 -33.96
C VAL A 371 -14.76 21.30 -35.37
N THR A 372 -15.32 20.20 -35.90
CA THR A 372 -15.98 20.20 -37.22
C THR A 372 -17.22 21.09 -37.23
N ARG A 373 -18.10 20.99 -36.21
CA ARG A 373 -19.32 21.84 -36.10
C ARG A 373 -18.95 23.30 -35.87
N ARG A 374 -17.95 23.57 -35.02
CA ARG A 374 -17.41 24.92 -34.81
C ARG A 374 -16.90 25.52 -36.12
N THR A 375 -16.08 24.77 -36.85
CA THR A 375 -15.51 25.26 -38.11
C THR A 375 -16.57 25.50 -39.16
N ARG A 376 -17.61 24.68 -39.26
CA ARG A 376 -18.77 24.91 -40.13
C ARG A 376 -19.55 26.19 -39.75
N PHE A 377 -19.75 26.40 -38.45
CA PHE A 377 -20.41 27.63 -37.97
C PHE A 377 -19.58 28.88 -38.30
N GLU A 378 -18.30 28.85 -38.01
CA GLU A 378 -17.37 29.93 -38.29
C GLU A 378 -17.24 30.21 -39.81
N LEU A 379 -17.19 29.13 -40.61
CA LEU A 379 -17.19 29.25 -42.09
C LEU A 379 -18.46 29.93 -42.59
N ALA A 380 -19.63 29.45 -42.15
CA ALA A 380 -20.90 30.04 -42.57
C ALA A 380 -21.01 31.50 -42.16
N LYS A 381 -20.52 31.88 -40.97
CA LYS A 381 -20.48 33.27 -40.50
C LYS A 381 -19.51 34.12 -41.30
N ALA A 382 -18.31 33.58 -41.63
CA ALA A 382 -17.30 34.24 -42.44
C ALA A 382 -17.81 34.42 -43.90
N GLU A 383 -18.40 33.42 -44.52
CA GLU A 383 -19.00 33.49 -45.84
C GLU A 383 -20.13 34.50 -45.91
N ALA A 384 -21.02 34.55 -44.90
CA ALA A 384 -22.06 35.57 -44.82
C ALA A 384 -21.51 36.99 -44.66
N ARG A 385 -20.40 37.15 -43.89
CA ARG A 385 -19.76 38.46 -43.74
C ARG A 385 -18.99 38.88 -45.01
N ALA A 386 -18.25 37.95 -45.64
CA ALA A 386 -17.59 38.18 -46.92
C ALA A 386 -18.56 38.63 -48.00
N HIS A 387 -19.73 37.98 -48.09
CA HIS A 387 -20.79 38.32 -49.04
C HIS A 387 -21.25 39.77 -48.83
N ILE A 388 -21.44 40.21 -47.59
CA ILE A 388 -21.81 41.60 -47.30
C ILE A 388 -20.67 42.56 -47.70
N LEU A 389 -19.41 42.22 -47.34
CA LEU A 389 -18.28 43.08 -47.67
C LEU A 389 -18.04 43.16 -49.18
N GLU A 390 -18.23 42.10 -49.92
CA GLU A 390 -18.18 42.11 -51.38
C GLU A 390 -19.19 43.11 -51.99
N GLY A 391 -20.44 43.11 -51.51
CA GLY A 391 -21.42 44.09 -51.94
C GLY A 391 -21.02 45.54 -51.60
N LEU A 392 -20.43 45.75 -50.38
CA LEU A 392 -19.95 47.06 -49.97
C LEU A 392 -18.79 47.55 -50.83
N ARG A 393 -17.88 46.64 -51.25
CA ARG A 393 -16.77 46.96 -52.15
C ARG A 393 -17.29 47.39 -53.51
N ILE A 394 -18.24 46.66 -54.11
CA ILE A 394 -18.88 47.03 -55.37
C ILE A 394 -19.52 48.42 -55.28
N ALA A 395 -20.19 48.70 -54.16
CA ALA A 395 -20.78 50.02 -53.92
C ALA A 395 -19.77 51.16 -53.77
N LEU A 396 -18.64 50.89 -53.08
CA LEU A 396 -17.56 51.84 -52.88
C LEU A 396 -16.74 52.12 -54.17
N ASP A 397 -16.59 51.13 -55.04
CA ASP A 397 -15.92 51.27 -56.36
C ASP A 397 -16.76 52.14 -57.32
N ARG A 398 -18.11 52.08 -57.14
CA ARG A 398 -19.04 52.84 -57.99
C ARG A 398 -19.89 53.80 -57.15
N LEU A 399 -19.26 54.51 -56.23
CA LEU A 399 -19.92 55.28 -55.15
C LEU A 399 -20.87 56.36 -55.71
N ASP A 400 -20.40 57.09 -56.70
CA ASP A 400 -21.21 58.20 -57.29
C ASP A 400 -22.51 57.69 -57.93
N GLU A 401 -22.45 56.55 -58.62
CA GLU A 401 -23.63 55.92 -59.20
C GLU A 401 -24.60 55.43 -58.15
N VAL A 402 -24.09 54.78 -57.07
CA VAL A 402 -24.88 54.31 -55.94
C VAL A 402 -25.56 55.46 -55.22
N ILE A 403 -24.87 56.55 -54.96
CA ILE A 403 -25.44 57.76 -54.34
C ILE A 403 -26.50 58.39 -55.25
N ALA A 404 -26.20 58.49 -56.58
CA ALA A 404 -27.20 59.04 -57.51
C ALA A 404 -28.51 58.22 -57.52
N LEU A 405 -28.39 56.85 -57.56
CA LEU A 405 -29.51 55.95 -57.55
C LEU A 405 -30.35 56.09 -56.25
N ILE A 406 -29.71 56.08 -55.11
CA ILE A 406 -30.37 56.22 -53.80
C ILE A 406 -31.09 57.56 -53.70
N ARG A 407 -30.53 58.69 -54.19
CA ARG A 407 -31.16 60.01 -54.19
C ARG A 407 -32.33 60.11 -55.14
N GLN A 408 -32.33 59.39 -56.25
CA GLN A 408 -33.42 59.35 -57.22
C GLN A 408 -34.63 58.51 -56.78
N SER A 409 -34.41 57.57 -55.88
CA SER A 409 -35.43 56.64 -55.36
C SER A 409 -36.36 57.34 -54.38
N ARG A 410 -37.64 57.05 -54.42
CA ARG A 410 -38.70 57.67 -53.60
C ARG A 410 -38.73 57.10 -52.17
N ASN A 411 -38.31 55.88 -52.00
CA ASN A 411 -38.27 55.22 -50.70
C ASN A 411 -37.14 54.15 -50.65
N ALA A 412 -36.88 53.61 -49.47
CA ALA A 412 -35.82 52.61 -49.26
C ALA A 412 -36.05 51.29 -50.04
N SER A 413 -37.28 50.88 -50.23
CA SER A 413 -37.63 49.68 -50.99
C SER A 413 -37.32 49.82 -52.51
N GLU A 414 -37.62 50.99 -53.04
CA GLU A 414 -37.32 51.33 -54.46
C GLU A 414 -35.78 51.44 -54.67
N ALA A 415 -35.08 52.07 -53.69
CA ALA A 415 -33.60 52.12 -53.73
C ALA A 415 -33.01 50.72 -53.63
N LYS A 416 -33.51 49.86 -52.78
CA LYS A 416 -33.09 48.45 -52.67
C LYS A 416 -33.25 47.67 -53.98
N ALA A 417 -34.44 47.76 -54.55
CA ALA A 417 -34.73 47.12 -55.87
C ALA A 417 -33.82 47.66 -57.00
N GLY A 418 -33.56 48.96 -57.01
CA GLY A 418 -32.68 49.62 -57.99
C GLY A 418 -31.21 49.15 -57.83
N LEU A 419 -30.71 49.08 -56.60
CA LEU A 419 -29.38 48.54 -56.30
C LEU A 419 -29.19 47.10 -56.78
N ILE A 420 -30.23 46.25 -56.52
CA ILE A 420 -30.20 44.85 -56.97
C ILE A 420 -30.19 44.79 -58.51
N ALA A 421 -31.06 45.55 -59.18
CA ALA A 421 -31.19 45.47 -60.63
C ALA A 421 -29.95 46.04 -61.36
N THR A 422 -29.36 47.16 -60.87
CA THR A 422 -28.27 47.87 -61.54
C THR A 422 -26.89 47.26 -61.27
N PHE A 423 -26.67 46.82 -60.08
CA PHE A 423 -25.32 46.33 -59.68
C PHE A 423 -25.25 44.80 -59.53
N GLY A 424 -26.33 44.07 -59.71
CA GLY A 424 -26.39 42.63 -59.59
C GLY A 424 -26.23 42.15 -58.14
N LEU A 425 -26.56 42.98 -57.15
CA LEU A 425 -26.39 42.73 -55.72
C LEU A 425 -27.49 41.82 -55.18
N SER A 426 -27.18 41.07 -54.16
CA SER A 426 -28.22 40.35 -53.42
C SER A 426 -29.04 41.27 -52.51
N GLU A 427 -30.18 40.79 -52.06
CA GLU A 427 -31.03 41.57 -51.18
C GLU A 427 -30.36 41.97 -49.87
N LEU A 428 -29.51 41.09 -49.27
CA LEU A 428 -28.70 41.34 -48.08
C LEU A 428 -27.62 42.39 -48.34
N GLN A 429 -26.95 42.33 -49.48
CA GLN A 429 -25.95 43.29 -49.87
C GLN A 429 -26.56 44.68 -50.08
N ALA A 430 -27.68 44.77 -50.80
CA ALA A 430 -28.38 46.04 -51.04
C ALA A 430 -28.89 46.67 -49.73
N GLN A 431 -29.39 45.84 -48.80
CA GLN A 431 -29.77 46.30 -47.46
C GLN A 431 -28.56 46.86 -46.68
N ALA A 432 -27.44 46.10 -46.64
CA ALA A 432 -26.21 46.57 -46.00
C ALA A 432 -25.68 47.88 -46.54
N ILE A 433 -25.82 48.14 -47.86
CA ILE A 433 -25.43 49.40 -48.49
C ILE A 433 -26.33 50.50 -48.02
N LEU A 434 -27.68 50.29 -47.93
CA LEU A 434 -28.63 51.30 -47.44
C LEU A 434 -28.44 51.66 -45.96
N ASP A 435 -27.98 50.67 -45.17
CA ASP A 435 -27.70 50.85 -43.73
C ASP A 435 -26.29 51.49 -43.47
N LEU A 436 -25.51 51.77 -44.55
CA LEU A 436 -24.17 52.29 -44.47
C LEU A 436 -24.22 53.76 -43.99
N ARG A 437 -23.54 54.03 -42.89
CA ARG A 437 -23.39 55.40 -42.38
C ARG A 437 -22.46 56.23 -43.27
N LEU A 438 -22.80 57.48 -43.55
CA LEU A 438 -21.97 58.40 -44.32
C LEU A 438 -20.51 58.53 -43.86
N GLN A 439 -20.26 58.31 -42.54
CA GLN A 439 -18.91 58.32 -41.99
C GLN A 439 -18.03 57.19 -42.54
N ARG A 440 -18.61 56.08 -43.02
CA ARG A 440 -17.87 54.93 -43.59
C ARG A 440 -17.52 55.08 -45.08
N LEU A 441 -17.81 56.26 -45.67
CA LEU A 441 -17.45 56.57 -47.05
C LEU A 441 -16.05 57.23 -47.23
N THR A 442 -15.33 57.39 -46.13
CA THR A 442 -13.95 57.94 -46.15
C THR A 442 -12.95 56.97 -46.72
N GLN A 443 -11.83 57.46 -47.27
CA GLN A 443 -10.77 56.62 -47.86
C GLN A 443 -10.15 55.65 -46.84
N LEU A 444 -10.03 56.00 -45.54
CA LEU A 444 -9.51 55.16 -44.49
C LEU A 444 -10.48 53.99 -44.19
N GLU A 445 -11.79 54.24 -44.20
CA GLU A 445 -12.77 53.17 -43.99
C GLU A 445 -12.85 52.21 -45.18
N ARG A 446 -12.65 52.70 -46.41
CA ARG A 446 -12.52 51.85 -47.62
C ARG A 446 -11.40 50.85 -47.45
N GLN A 447 -10.19 51.29 -47.07
CA GLN A 447 -9.05 50.44 -46.81
C GLN A 447 -9.34 49.40 -45.73
N SER A 448 -10.01 49.84 -44.65
CA SER A 448 -10.43 48.92 -43.57
C SER A 448 -11.39 47.83 -44.06
N ILE A 449 -12.30 48.11 -44.99
CA ILE A 449 -13.24 47.15 -45.59
C ILE A 449 -12.47 46.16 -46.49
N ASP A 450 -11.53 46.64 -47.28
CA ASP A 450 -10.67 45.81 -48.12
C ASP A 450 -9.79 44.89 -47.32
N ASP A 451 -9.17 45.40 -46.25
CA ASP A 451 -8.34 44.60 -45.32
C ASP A 451 -9.19 43.54 -44.57
N GLU A 452 -10.37 43.93 -44.09
CA GLU A 452 -11.32 42.97 -43.43
C GLU A 452 -11.74 41.88 -44.43
N TYR A 453 -12.06 42.22 -45.67
CA TYR A 453 -12.43 41.25 -46.70
C TYR A 453 -11.32 40.28 -47.02
N ALA A 454 -10.08 40.80 -47.21
CA ALA A 454 -8.92 39.96 -47.47
C ALA A 454 -8.65 38.99 -46.30
N ASN A 455 -8.71 39.45 -45.05
CA ASN A 455 -8.53 38.59 -43.87
C ASN A 455 -9.60 37.50 -43.78
N ILE A 456 -10.87 37.85 -44.04
CA ILE A 456 -11.97 36.88 -44.02
C ILE A 456 -11.80 35.83 -45.13
N LEU A 457 -11.33 36.17 -46.31
CA LEU A 457 -11.06 35.20 -47.37
C LEU A 457 -9.97 34.21 -46.94
N VAL A 458 -8.93 34.66 -46.23
CA VAL A 458 -7.89 33.78 -45.67
C VAL A 458 -8.52 32.85 -44.63
N ASP A 459 -9.41 33.38 -43.75
CA ASP A 459 -10.13 32.54 -42.76
C ASP A 459 -11.04 31.53 -43.43
N ILE A 460 -11.80 31.90 -44.47
CA ILE A 460 -12.65 30.99 -45.25
C ILE A 460 -11.81 29.83 -45.85
N GLU A 461 -10.67 30.17 -46.44
CA GLU A 461 -9.79 29.14 -46.99
C GLU A 461 -9.24 28.20 -45.93
N ARG A 462 -8.83 28.75 -44.80
CA ARG A 462 -8.42 27.99 -43.63
C ARG A 462 -9.55 27.06 -43.14
N TYR A 463 -10.77 27.59 -42.97
CA TYR A 463 -11.90 26.75 -42.53
C TYR A 463 -12.24 25.62 -43.51
N LYS A 464 -12.22 25.94 -44.83
CA LYS A 464 -12.39 24.94 -45.88
C LYS A 464 -11.28 23.89 -45.87
N SER A 465 -10.05 24.27 -45.62
CA SER A 465 -8.95 23.32 -45.51
C SER A 465 -9.09 22.38 -44.30
N ILE A 466 -9.56 22.90 -43.13
CA ILE A 466 -9.83 22.08 -41.93
C ILE A 466 -10.95 21.07 -42.20
N LEU A 467 -12.02 21.49 -42.84
CA LEU A 467 -13.15 20.64 -43.21
C LEU A 467 -12.83 19.61 -44.29
N GLY A 468 -11.89 19.93 -45.19
CA GLY A 468 -11.49 19.08 -46.30
C GLY A 468 -10.45 18.01 -45.97
N SER A 469 -9.79 18.09 -44.83
CA SER A 469 -8.72 17.17 -44.43
C SER A 469 -8.76 16.78 -42.97
N GLU A 470 -8.94 15.48 -42.73
CA GLU A 470 -8.91 14.95 -41.36
C GLU A 470 -7.53 15.17 -40.69
N ALA A 471 -6.45 15.14 -41.43
CA ALA A 471 -5.11 15.40 -40.92
C ALA A 471 -4.96 16.84 -40.38
N ILE A 472 -5.53 17.84 -41.09
CA ILE A 472 -5.55 19.23 -40.64
C ILE A 472 -6.44 19.41 -39.43
N LEU A 473 -7.61 18.77 -39.42
CA LEU A 473 -8.54 18.75 -38.27
C LEU A 473 -7.85 18.20 -37.03
N LEU A 474 -7.16 17.06 -37.14
CA LEU A 474 -6.41 16.47 -36.02
C LEU A 474 -5.24 17.35 -35.57
N GLN A 475 -4.59 18.06 -36.50
CA GLN A 475 -3.53 19.01 -36.13
C GLN A 475 -4.11 20.17 -35.29
N VAL A 476 -5.26 20.73 -35.67
CA VAL A 476 -5.94 21.75 -34.86
C VAL A 476 -6.26 21.27 -33.46
N ILE A 477 -6.78 20.05 -33.34
CA ILE A 477 -7.07 19.43 -32.02
C ILE A 477 -5.78 19.25 -31.20
N LYS A 478 -4.70 18.83 -31.85
CA LYS A 478 -3.39 18.67 -31.21
C LYS A 478 -2.83 19.99 -30.70
N ASP A 479 -2.96 21.06 -31.50
CA ASP A 479 -2.52 22.41 -31.12
C ASP A 479 -3.32 22.90 -29.90
N GLU A 480 -4.62 22.64 -29.84
CA GLU A 480 -5.46 22.95 -28.69
C GLU A 480 -5.01 22.16 -27.44
N PHE A 481 -4.66 20.89 -27.56
CA PHE A 481 -4.14 20.09 -26.46
C PHE A 481 -2.78 20.61 -25.95
N VAL A 482 -1.90 21.04 -26.85
CA VAL A 482 -0.61 21.65 -26.50
C VAL A 482 -0.83 22.96 -25.72
N ALA A 483 -1.75 23.81 -26.18
CA ALA A 483 -2.10 25.06 -25.51
C ALA A 483 -2.67 24.78 -24.11
N LEU A 484 -3.64 23.87 -24.00
CA LEU A 484 -4.26 23.48 -22.73
C LEU A 484 -3.21 22.90 -21.76
N LYS A 485 -2.31 22.04 -22.26
CA LYS A 485 -1.22 21.48 -21.48
C LYS A 485 -0.27 22.55 -20.96
N SER A 486 0.10 23.54 -21.79
CA SER A 486 1.00 24.63 -21.38
C SER A 486 0.40 25.51 -20.28
N GLU A 487 -0.94 25.67 -20.27
CA GLU A 487 -1.64 26.55 -19.36
C GLU A 487 -2.02 25.88 -18.03
N PHE A 488 -2.46 24.63 -18.05
CA PHE A 488 -3.07 23.94 -16.89
C PHE A 488 -2.28 22.74 -16.38
N SER A 489 -1.17 22.35 -17.02
CA SER A 489 -0.40 21.19 -16.56
C SER A 489 0.30 21.48 -15.23
N ASP A 490 0.19 20.56 -14.31
CA ASP A 490 0.87 20.56 -13.03
C ASP A 490 1.65 19.24 -12.81
N LYS A 491 2.40 19.17 -11.72
CA LYS A 491 3.13 17.96 -11.36
C LYS A 491 2.19 16.90 -10.82
N ARG A 492 2.53 15.64 -11.10
CA ARG A 492 1.88 14.49 -10.47
C ARG A 492 1.99 14.59 -8.95
N ARG A 493 0.90 14.35 -8.25
CA ARG A 493 0.83 14.33 -6.79
C ARG A 493 1.05 12.92 -6.24
N THR A 494 0.39 11.91 -6.82
CA THR A 494 0.45 10.53 -6.34
C THR A 494 1.71 9.81 -6.83
N ILE A 495 2.43 9.17 -5.94
CA ILE A 495 3.62 8.37 -6.24
C ILE A 495 3.17 6.94 -6.62
N ILE A 496 3.78 6.35 -7.65
CA ILE A 496 3.55 4.95 -8.01
C ILE A 496 4.81 4.16 -7.68
N THR A 497 4.72 3.21 -6.73
CA THR A 497 5.85 2.37 -6.34
C THR A 497 6.00 1.18 -7.29
N GLU A 498 7.23 0.74 -7.51
CA GLU A 498 7.52 -0.43 -8.35
C GLU A 498 7.13 -1.74 -7.67
N SER A 499 7.37 -1.84 -6.35
CA SER A 499 6.98 -2.98 -5.54
C SER A 499 5.47 -2.96 -5.31
N GLY A 500 4.82 -4.04 -5.71
CA GLY A 500 3.42 -4.29 -5.37
C GLY A 500 3.20 -4.37 -3.86
N PRO A 501 1.96 -4.48 -3.40
CA PRO A 501 1.69 -4.76 -2.00
C PRO A 501 2.44 -6.05 -1.67
N GLY A 502 3.54 -5.94 -0.94
CA GLY A 502 4.22 -7.10 -0.36
C GLY A 502 3.17 -7.88 0.43
N ALA A 503 3.10 -9.19 0.25
CA ALA A 503 2.43 -9.99 1.25
C ALA A 503 3.12 -9.62 2.56
N TYR A 504 2.42 -8.93 3.46
CA TYR A 504 2.95 -8.62 4.77
C TYR A 504 3.40 -9.92 5.41
N ASN A 505 4.69 -10.03 5.68
CA ASN A 505 5.18 -11.14 6.46
C ASN A 505 4.63 -10.93 7.88
N PRO A 506 4.04 -11.93 8.55
CA PRO A 506 3.60 -11.78 9.94
C PRO A 506 4.69 -11.22 10.87
N GLU A 507 5.94 -11.37 10.49
CA GLU A 507 7.11 -10.85 11.21
C GLU A 507 7.24 -9.32 11.13
N ASP A 508 6.72 -8.69 10.08
CA ASP A 508 6.77 -7.23 9.91
C ASP A 508 5.96 -6.48 10.99
N PHE A 509 5.07 -7.23 11.69
CA PHE A 509 4.24 -6.69 12.79
C PHE A 509 4.74 -7.05 14.19
N ILE A 510 5.82 -7.83 14.27
CA ILE A 510 6.39 -8.32 15.51
C ILE A 510 7.73 -7.63 15.74
N ALA A 511 7.87 -6.99 16.90
CA ALA A 511 9.12 -6.38 17.27
C ALA A 511 10.27 -7.40 17.33
N ASP A 512 11.42 -7.03 16.79
CA ASP A 512 12.64 -7.81 16.96
C ASP A 512 13.25 -7.52 18.34
N GLU A 513 12.82 -8.30 19.34
CA GLU A 513 13.28 -8.20 20.72
C GLU A 513 14.04 -9.45 21.14
N GLN A 514 15.08 -9.29 21.95
CA GLN A 514 15.78 -10.41 22.54
C GLN A 514 14.91 -11.08 23.61
N MET A 515 14.66 -12.36 23.46
CA MET A 515 13.85 -13.18 24.34
C MET A 515 14.67 -14.28 24.99
N VAL A 516 14.34 -14.59 26.23
CA VAL A 516 14.82 -15.79 26.91
C VAL A 516 13.77 -16.87 26.79
N VAL A 517 14.07 -17.90 26.04
CA VAL A 517 13.24 -19.10 25.94
C VAL A 517 13.70 -20.12 26.96
N THR A 518 12.80 -20.53 27.83
CA THR A 518 13.08 -21.53 28.87
C THR A 518 12.27 -22.80 28.60
N ILE A 519 12.94 -23.94 28.70
CA ILE A 519 12.33 -25.26 28.57
C ILE A 519 12.55 -26.01 29.89
N THR A 520 11.50 -26.57 30.44
CA THR A 520 11.60 -27.36 31.70
C THR A 520 11.72 -28.84 31.41
N HIS A 521 12.22 -29.61 32.38
CA HIS A 521 12.35 -31.07 32.32
C HIS A 521 11.00 -31.78 32.06
N ALA A 522 9.92 -31.24 32.60
CA ALA A 522 8.57 -31.76 32.35
C ALA A 522 8.02 -31.34 30.96
N GLY A 523 8.84 -30.71 30.11
CA GLY A 523 8.47 -30.35 28.72
C GLY A 523 7.60 -29.11 28.58
N TYR A 524 7.69 -28.14 29.52
CA TYR A 524 7.02 -26.84 29.37
C TYR A 524 7.96 -25.82 28.77
N ILE A 525 7.44 -25.03 27.86
CA ILE A 525 8.20 -23.96 27.14
C ILE A 525 7.50 -22.62 27.29
N LYS A 526 8.27 -21.56 27.44
CA LYS A 526 7.82 -20.18 27.42
C LYS A 526 8.91 -19.25 26.91
N ARG A 527 8.53 -18.07 26.46
CA ARG A 527 9.45 -16.96 26.22
C ARG A 527 9.19 -15.83 27.22
N THR A 528 10.24 -15.15 27.58
CA THR A 528 10.20 -14.00 28.51
C THR A 528 11.16 -12.95 27.97
N ALA A 529 10.77 -11.66 27.99
CA ALA A 529 11.65 -10.60 27.55
C ALA A 529 12.96 -10.58 28.36
N LEU A 530 14.09 -10.42 27.69
CA LEU A 530 15.41 -10.39 28.35
C LEU A 530 15.45 -9.30 29.44
N THR A 531 14.76 -8.18 29.25
CA THR A 531 14.62 -7.08 30.22
C THR A 531 13.99 -7.48 31.57
N ALA A 532 13.24 -8.59 31.61
CA ALA A 532 12.69 -9.14 32.85
C ALA A 532 13.75 -9.81 33.75
N TYR A 533 14.95 -10.06 33.22
CA TYR A 533 16.11 -10.61 33.93
C TYR A 533 17.09 -9.50 34.29
N LYS A 534 16.69 -8.58 35.19
CA LYS A 534 17.57 -7.50 35.68
C LYS A 534 18.80 -8.07 36.38
N PRO A 535 20.02 -7.59 36.11
CA PRO A 535 21.21 -7.99 36.85
C PRO A 535 21.07 -7.63 38.33
N GLN A 536 21.38 -8.58 39.24
CA GLN A 536 21.42 -8.35 40.68
C GLN A 536 22.86 -8.16 41.16
N LYS A 537 23.07 -7.23 42.07
CA LYS A 537 24.38 -7.04 42.71
C LYS A 537 24.80 -8.30 43.50
N ARG A 538 26.10 -8.55 43.57
CA ARG A 538 26.69 -9.63 44.39
C ARG A 538 26.12 -9.63 45.80
N GLY A 539 25.63 -10.80 46.27
CA GLY A 539 25.05 -10.98 47.62
C GLY A 539 23.52 -10.89 47.66
N GLY A 540 22.83 -10.66 46.55
CA GLY A 540 21.36 -10.74 46.45
C GLY A 540 20.83 -12.15 46.58
N LYS A 541 19.61 -12.34 47.12
CA LYS A 541 18.84 -13.61 47.07
C LYS A 541 18.52 -13.85 45.60
N GLY A 542 19.04 -14.95 45.01
CA GLY A 542 18.79 -15.31 43.61
C GLY A 542 17.31 -15.26 43.27
N LEU A 543 17.02 -15.03 41.98
CA LEU A 543 15.65 -14.94 41.46
C LEU A 543 15.19 -16.31 40.96
N THR A 544 13.98 -16.72 41.35
CA THR A 544 13.38 -18.00 40.92
C THR A 544 12.99 -17.92 39.44
N GLY A 545 13.49 -18.81 38.58
CA GLY A 545 13.24 -18.82 37.14
C GLY A 545 11.82 -19.29 36.75
N ALA A 546 11.20 -20.12 37.53
CA ALA A 546 9.80 -20.54 37.43
C ALA A 546 9.31 -21.09 38.78
N LYS A 547 8.02 -20.89 39.10
CA LYS A 547 7.35 -21.72 40.13
C LYS A 547 6.94 -23.02 39.45
N THR A 548 7.75 -24.05 39.65
CA THR A 548 7.45 -25.41 39.19
C THR A 548 6.84 -26.21 40.33
N LYS A 549 6.14 -27.30 40.03
CA LYS A 549 5.80 -28.33 41.03
C LYS A 549 7.12 -28.90 41.58
N GLU A 550 7.09 -29.50 42.76
CA GLU A 550 8.28 -29.94 43.49
C GLU A 550 9.28 -30.78 42.68
N ASP A 551 8.89 -31.34 41.52
CA ASP A 551 9.69 -32.23 40.68
C ASP A 551 10.03 -31.66 39.28
N ASP A 552 9.79 -30.37 38.94
CA ASP A 552 10.10 -29.79 37.62
C ASP A 552 11.11 -28.64 37.74
N PHE A 553 12.08 -28.53 36.82
CA PHE A 553 13.10 -27.53 36.81
C PHE A 553 13.40 -27.08 35.36
N VAL A 554 14.06 -25.91 35.20
CA VAL A 554 14.47 -25.41 33.91
C VAL A 554 15.66 -26.24 33.39
N GLU A 555 15.46 -27.02 32.35
CA GLU A 555 16.47 -27.89 31.75
C GLU A 555 17.33 -27.15 30.74
N SER A 556 16.75 -26.25 29.94
CA SER A 556 17.48 -25.44 28.96
C SER A 556 16.97 -24.02 28.87
N MET A 557 17.90 -23.11 28.55
CA MET A 557 17.63 -21.67 28.38
C MET A 557 18.37 -21.20 27.13
N HIS A 558 17.62 -20.56 26.23
CA HIS A 558 18.14 -20.01 24.98
C HIS A 558 17.81 -18.53 24.89
N VAL A 559 18.78 -17.71 24.55
CA VAL A 559 18.59 -16.30 24.22
C VAL A 559 18.52 -16.21 22.71
N ALA A 560 17.43 -15.69 22.19
CA ALA A 560 17.19 -15.59 20.76
C ALA A 560 16.24 -14.41 20.47
N SER A 561 16.37 -13.83 19.28
CA SER A 561 15.44 -12.80 18.79
C SER A 561 14.04 -13.40 18.58
N THR A 562 13.01 -12.57 18.70
CA THR A 562 11.63 -12.94 18.36
C THR A 562 11.49 -13.51 16.95
N HIS A 563 12.34 -13.07 16.01
CA HIS A 563 12.36 -13.53 14.61
C HIS A 563 13.22 -14.77 14.37
N SER A 564 14.01 -15.20 15.35
CA SER A 564 14.84 -16.41 15.24
C SER A 564 14.02 -17.69 15.17
N TYR A 565 14.57 -18.70 14.53
CA TYR A 565 14.05 -20.07 14.54
C TYR A 565 14.61 -20.84 15.73
N LEU A 566 13.76 -21.62 16.37
CA LEU A 566 14.18 -22.67 17.28
C LEU A 566 13.98 -24.03 16.61
N LEU A 567 15.07 -24.77 16.43
CA LEU A 567 15.10 -26.10 15.87
C LEU A 567 15.04 -27.11 17.01
N PHE A 568 13.98 -27.90 17.07
CA PHE A 568 13.78 -28.96 18.07
C PHE A 568 14.14 -30.30 17.44
N LEU A 569 15.23 -30.88 17.90
CA LEU A 569 15.66 -32.19 17.46
C LEU A 569 15.25 -33.24 18.50
N THR A 570 14.51 -34.25 18.05
CA THR A 570 13.93 -35.26 18.92
C THR A 570 14.77 -36.51 19.04
N SER A 571 14.55 -37.31 20.11
CA SER A 571 15.18 -38.59 20.34
C SER A 571 15.05 -39.56 19.16
N LYS A 572 13.96 -39.46 18.38
CA LYS A 572 13.71 -40.28 17.18
C LYS A 572 14.39 -39.72 15.90
N GLY A 573 15.22 -38.67 16.03
CA GLY A 573 15.95 -38.08 14.91
C GLY A 573 15.08 -37.25 13.96
N ARG A 574 13.95 -36.73 14.45
CA ARG A 574 13.12 -35.76 13.73
C ARG A 574 13.50 -34.35 14.13
N LEU A 575 13.24 -33.41 13.21
CA LEU A 575 13.41 -31.99 13.45
C LEU A 575 12.07 -31.28 13.23
N HIS A 576 11.71 -30.47 14.22
CA HIS A 576 10.65 -29.48 14.14
C HIS A 576 11.27 -28.10 14.31
N TRP A 577 10.62 -27.06 13.79
CA TRP A 577 11.00 -25.68 14.10
C TRP A 577 9.78 -24.83 14.44
N LEU A 578 10.00 -23.83 15.27
CA LEU A 578 9.06 -22.76 15.59
C LEU A 578 9.81 -21.43 15.55
N LYS A 579 9.13 -20.37 15.17
CA LYS A 579 9.63 -19.02 15.42
C LYS A 579 9.51 -18.68 16.90
N VAL A 580 10.45 -17.93 17.44
CA VAL A 580 10.43 -17.55 18.87
C VAL A 580 9.16 -16.81 19.22
N HIS A 581 8.62 -15.98 18.31
CA HIS A 581 7.37 -15.27 18.53
C HIS A 581 6.13 -16.17 18.65
N GLU A 582 6.16 -17.39 18.13
CA GLU A 582 5.07 -18.37 18.25
C GLU A 582 5.02 -19.05 19.64
N ILE A 583 6.11 -18.94 20.41
CA ILE A 583 6.20 -19.46 21.77
C ILE A 583 5.43 -18.51 22.71
N PRO A 584 4.61 -19.03 23.63
CA PRO A 584 3.83 -18.22 24.55
C PRO A 584 4.68 -17.24 25.37
N LEU A 585 4.34 -15.95 25.30
CA LEU A 585 4.91 -14.94 26.18
C LEU A 585 4.39 -15.15 27.59
N ALA A 586 5.26 -15.26 28.58
CA ALA A 586 4.87 -15.51 29.93
C ALA A 586 5.81 -14.82 30.94
N ALA A 587 5.28 -14.43 32.08
CA ALA A 587 6.08 -13.87 33.16
C ALA A 587 7.08 -14.92 33.68
N ARG A 588 8.21 -14.43 34.25
CA ARG A 588 9.29 -15.30 34.70
C ARG A 588 8.84 -16.38 35.68
N ALA A 589 7.88 -16.11 36.58
CA ALA A 589 7.38 -17.02 37.58
C ALA A 589 6.28 -18.00 37.11
N THR A 590 5.83 -17.91 35.83
CA THR A 590 4.75 -18.79 35.33
C THR A 590 5.30 -20.07 34.69
N LYS A 591 4.48 -21.10 34.59
CA LYS A 591 4.88 -22.44 34.14
C LYS A 591 5.12 -22.55 32.63
N GLY A 592 4.50 -21.71 31.79
CA GLY A 592 4.53 -21.84 30.34
C GLY A 592 3.50 -22.85 29.79
N LYS A 593 3.68 -23.29 28.54
CA LYS A 593 2.79 -24.22 27.82
C LYS A 593 3.54 -25.51 27.50
N ALA A 594 2.88 -26.63 27.55
CA ALA A 594 3.51 -27.92 27.22
C ALA A 594 3.94 -27.92 25.74
N ILE A 595 5.19 -28.33 25.46
CA ILE A 595 5.80 -28.32 24.14
C ILE A 595 5.04 -29.22 23.14
N ILE A 596 4.42 -30.30 23.63
CA ILE A 596 3.59 -31.21 22.82
C ILE A 596 2.36 -30.50 22.22
N ASN A 597 1.94 -29.38 22.80
CA ASN A 597 0.85 -28.56 22.24
C ASN A 597 1.35 -27.58 21.11
N LEU A 598 2.65 -27.45 20.94
CA LEU A 598 3.26 -26.58 19.93
C LEU A 598 3.84 -27.39 18.77
N ILE A 599 4.46 -28.55 19.07
CA ILE A 599 5.01 -29.47 18.06
C ILE A 599 4.44 -30.87 18.26
N PRO A 600 4.05 -31.57 17.19
CA PRO A 600 3.47 -32.92 17.31
C PRO A 600 4.59 -33.95 17.58
N LEU A 601 4.70 -34.38 18.81
CA LEU A 601 5.58 -35.45 19.23
C LEU A 601 4.83 -36.80 19.26
N SER A 602 5.48 -37.88 18.86
CA SER A 602 4.96 -39.24 18.94
C SER A 602 5.12 -39.79 20.37
N ASP A 603 4.37 -40.85 20.72
CA ASP A 603 4.51 -41.47 22.01
C ASP A 603 5.94 -41.91 22.32
N GLY A 604 6.45 -41.52 23.47
CA GLY A 604 7.82 -41.77 23.94
C GLY A 604 8.90 -40.97 23.25
N GLU A 605 8.55 -40.02 22.34
CA GLU A 605 9.48 -39.09 21.69
C GLU A 605 9.73 -37.89 22.61
N ARG A 606 11.01 -37.51 22.78
CA ARG A 606 11.44 -36.40 23.61
C ARG A 606 12.27 -35.43 22.76
N VAL A 607 12.26 -34.16 23.14
CA VAL A 607 13.19 -33.14 22.57
C VAL A 607 14.53 -33.29 23.29
N ASN A 608 15.56 -33.61 22.57
CA ASN A 608 16.90 -33.82 23.15
C ASN A 608 17.84 -32.62 22.95
N THR A 609 17.61 -31.84 21.87
CA THR A 609 18.44 -30.66 21.59
C THR A 609 17.58 -29.56 20.98
N VAL A 610 17.84 -28.33 21.40
CA VAL A 610 17.24 -27.14 20.83
C VAL A 610 18.37 -26.23 20.33
N LEU A 611 18.24 -25.77 19.10
CA LEU A 611 19.23 -24.88 18.46
C LEU A 611 18.52 -23.60 18.06
N ALA A 612 19.08 -22.45 18.44
CA ALA A 612 18.60 -21.15 18.01
C ALA A 612 19.34 -20.72 16.72
N VAL A 613 18.58 -20.31 15.70
CA VAL A 613 19.12 -19.94 14.37
C VAL A 613 18.40 -18.69 13.88
N ASN A 614 19.14 -17.69 13.43
CA ASN A 614 18.54 -16.45 12.92
C ASN A 614 18.01 -16.62 11.49
N ASP A 615 18.78 -17.28 10.64
CA ASP A 615 18.40 -17.51 9.25
C ASP A 615 18.74 -18.96 8.85
N LEU A 616 17.73 -19.68 8.35
CA LEU A 616 17.91 -21.06 7.84
C LEU A 616 18.61 -21.10 6.48
N ALA A 617 18.70 -19.97 5.76
CA ALA A 617 19.38 -19.86 4.47
C ALA A 617 20.87 -19.51 4.60
N GLU A 618 21.40 -19.39 5.82
CA GLU A 618 22.80 -19.06 6.08
C GLU A 618 23.73 -20.12 5.48
N LYS A 619 24.46 -19.75 4.44
CA LYS A 619 25.39 -20.65 3.75
C LYS A 619 26.65 -20.91 4.56
N GLY A 620 27.18 -22.15 4.47
CA GLY A 620 28.39 -22.52 5.19
C GLY A 620 28.18 -22.87 6.66
N ARG A 621 26.92 -23.01 7.08
CA ARG A 621 26.55 -23.53 8.38
C ARG A 621 26.04 -24.95 8.29
N PHE A 622 26.38 -25.76 9.27
CA PHE A 622 26.06 -27.17 9.30
C PHE A 622 25.44 -27.56 10.64
N VAL A 623 24.60 -28.58 10.60
CA VAL A 623 24.09 -29.27 11.80
C VAL A 623 24.81 -30.59 11.90
N VAL A 624 25.61 -30.76 12.96
CA VAL A 624 26.26 -32.02 13.31
C VAL A 624 25.41 -32.71 14.36
N MET A 625 25.17 -34.00 14.18
CA MET A 625 24.30 -34.84 15.03
C MET A 625 25.04 -36.10 15.45
N ALA A 626 24.80 -36.54 16.69
CA ALA A 626 25.36 -37.80 17.20
C ALA A 626 24.27 -38.67 17.85
N THR A 627 24.33 -39.98 17.60
CA THR A 627 23.42 -40.97 18.19
C THR A 627 24.04 -41.75 19.32
N ARG A 628 23.26 -42.37 20.15
CA ARG A 628 23.62 -43.23 21.28
C ARG A 628 24.51 -44.42 20.86
N ALA A 629 24.25 -44.95 19.66
CA ALA A 629 25.10 -46.01 19.07
C ALA A 629 26.43 -45.50 18.47
N GLY A 630 26.75 -44.20 18.62
CA GLY A 630 28.01 -43.60 18.17
C GLY A 630 28.06 -43.32 16.67
N VAL A 631 26.94 -43.11 16.05
CA VAL A 631 26.84 -42.64 14.66
C VAL A 631 26.82 -41.12 14.66
N VAL A 632 27.50 -40.50 13.69
CA VAL A 632 27.55 -39.07 13.50
C VAL A 632 27.14 -38.69 12.08
N LYS A 633 26.61 -37.51 11.93
CA LYS A 633 26.10 -36.98 10.66
C LYS A 633 26.30 -35.46 10.58
N ARG A 634 26.65 -34.95 9.39
CA ARG A 634 26.73 -33.54 9.09
C ARG A 634 25.77 -33.22 7.94
N VAL A 635 24.95 -32.18 8.10
CA VAL A 635 23.95 -31.74 7.13
C VAL A 635 24.03 -30.22 7.00
N GLU A 636 23.86 -29.66 5.81
CA GLU A 636 23.73 -28.20 5.62
C GLU A 636 22.50 -27.69 6.30
N LEU A 637 22.60 -26.51 6.94
CA LEU A 637 21.48 -25.86 7.60
C LEU A 637 20.33 -25.56 6.63
N GLU A 638 20.66 -25.17 5.40
CA GLU A 638 19.72 -24.89 4.33
C GLU A 638 18.77 -26.07 4.01
N ALA A 639 19.21 -27.31 4.23
CA ALA A 639 18.37 -28.51 4.04
C ALA A 639 17.14 -28.55 4.97
N PHE A 640 17.09 -27.70 5.98
CA PHE A 640 16.00 -27.59 6.97
C PHE A 640 15.07 -26.40 6.76
N GLN A 641 15.12 -25.67 5.65
CA GLN A 641 14.26 -24.53 5.36
C GLN A 641 12.77 -24.89 5.27
N ASN A 642 12.44 -26.06 4.71
CA ASN A 642 11.07 -26.47 4.41
C ASN A 642 10.62 -27.61 5.34
N VAL A 643 10.31 -27.30 6.59
CA VAL A 643 9.81 -28.27 7.57
C VAL A 643 8.28 -28.29 7.53
N ARG A 644 7.70 -29.46 7.35
CA ARG A 644 6.24 -29.68 7.43
C ARG A 644 5.78 -29.64 8.90
N LYS A 645 4.51 -29.31 9.15
CA LYS A 645 3.95 -29.33 10.52
C LYS A 645 4.21 -30.61 11.29
N ALA A 646 4.24 -31.76 10.61
CA ALA A 646 4.55 -33.06 11.20
C ALA A 646 6.04 -33.31 11.49
N GLY A 647 6.92 -32.32 11.30
CA GLY A 647 8.36 -32.44 11.35
C GLY A 647 8.95 -33.15 10.15
N ILE A 648 10.29 -33.13 10.08
CA ILE A 648 11.06 -33.81 9.03
C ILE A 648 12.12 -34.72 9.64
N ILE A 649 12.54 -35.74 8.93
CA ILE A 649 13.66 -36.61 9.34
C ILE A 649 14.96 -35.82 9.21
N ALA A 650 15.71 -35.67 10.32
CA ALA A 650 17.04 -35.08 10.37
C ALA A 650 18.15 -36.15 10.28
N ILE A 651 17.92 -37.29 10.91
CA ILE A 651 18.77 -38.47 10.84
C ILE A 651 17.89 -39.72 10.89
N THR A 652 18.20 -40.72 10.08
CA THR A 652 17.55 -42.04 10.15
C THR A 652 18.31 -42.93 11.11
N MET A 653 17.62 -43.44 12.14
CA MET A 653 18.21 -44.39 13.09
C MET A 653 18.47 -45.74 12.42
N LYS A 654 19.60 -46.41 12.77
CA LYS A 654 19.97 -47.72 12.22
C LYS A 654 19.30 -48.87 12.89
N THR A 655 18.95 -48.71 14.15
CA THR A 655 18.24 -49.71 15.00
C THR A 655 17.13 -48.99 15.77
N GLU A 656 16.11 -49.71 16.15
CA GLU A 656 14.96 -49.16 16.90
C GLU A 656 15.35 -48.67 18.33
N ASP A 657 16.44 -49.23 18.89
CA ASP A 657 16.96 -48.85 20.19
C ASP A 657 17.93 -47.64 20.15
N ASP A 658 18.27 -47.13 18.96
CA ASP A 658 19.17 -45.99 18.83
C ASP A 658 18.40 -44.67 18.98
N GLU A 659 19.02 -43.71 19.63
CA GLU A 659 18.45 -42.42 19.90
C GLU A 659 19.43 -41.30 19.51
N LEU A 660 18.91 -40.16 19.07
CA LEU A 660 19.71 -38.94 18.95
C LEU A 660 20.12 -38.48 20.35
N VAL A 661 21.38 -38.26 20.59
CA VAL A 661 21.90 -37.79 21.89
C VAL A 661 22.03 -36.28 21.89
N SER A 662 22.65 -35.73 20.85
CA SER A 662 22.98 -34.32 20.77
C SER A 662 23.05 -33.84 19.32
N ALA A 663 22.83 -32.56 19.12
CA ALA A 663 23.10 -31.88 17.88
C ALA A 663 23.70 -30.48 18.15
N ALA A 664 24.53 -30.00 17.22
CA ALA A 664 25.18 -28.71 17.34
C ALA A 664 25.29 -28.02 15.98
N LEU A 665 25.30 -26.67 16.01
CA LEU A 665 25.58 -25.83 14.85
C LEU A 665 27.08 -25.62 14.73
N THR A 666 27.61 -25.76 13.50
CA THR A 666 29.03 -25.61 13.21
C THR A 666 29.27 -24.77 11.96
N GLY A 667 30.51 -24.23 11.86
CA GLY A 667 31.01 -23.50 10.68
C GLY A 667 31.78 -24.36 9.69
N GLY A 668 31.91 -25.67 9.96
CA GLY A 668 32.59 -26.63 9.07
C GLY A 668 34.07 -26.85 9.31
N GLN A 669 34.70 -26.15 10.25
CA GLN A 669 36.16 -26.25 10.52
C GLN A 669 36.52 -26.69 11.95
N GLU A 670 35.54 -27.00 12.75
CA GLU A 670 35.68 -27.36 14.14
C GLU A 670 36.04 -28.83 14.31
N ALA A 671 36.31 -29.26 15.56
CA ALA A 671 36.47 -30.67 15.92
C ALA A 671 35.24 -31.17 16.70
N VAL A 672 34.88 -32.42 16.50
CA VAL A 672 33.76 -33.08 17.18
C VAL A 672 34.30 -33.97 18.27
N LEU A 673 33.87 -33.76 19.51
CA LEU A 673 34.16 -34.61 20.66
C LEU A 673 32.96 -35.48 20.99
N LEU A 674 33.10 -36.78 20.99
CA LEU A 674 32.11 -37.75 21.46
C LEU A 674 32.60 -38.36 22.76
N SER A 675 31.74 -38.38 23.77
CA SER A 675 32.04 -38.99 25.07
C SER A 675 31.08 -40.15 25.37
N THR A 676 31.64 -41.23 25.98
CA THR A 676 30.89 -42.46 26.26
C THR A 676 30.63 -42.65 27.75
N TYR A 677 29.61 -43.43 28.07
CA TYR A 677 29.28 -43.81 29.44
C TYR A 677 30.39 -44.53 30.15
N ALA A 678 31.12 -45.38 29.44
CA ALA A 678 32.26 -46.08 30.00
C ALA A 678 33.51 -45.18 30.24
N GLY A 679 33.43 -43.88 30.04
CA GLY A 679 34.47 -42.91 30.33
C GLY A 679 35.50 -42.79 29.24
N LYS A 680 35.21 -43.09 28.00
CA LYS A 680 36.05 -42.80 26.83
C LYS A 680 35.56 -41.60 26.05
N ALA A 681 36.51 -40.91 25.38
CA ALA A 681 36.16 -39.85 24.44
C ALA A 681 37.00 -39.92 23.19
N ILE A 682 36.45 -39.52 22.06
CA ILE A 682 37.18 -39.37 20.78
C ILE A 682 36.94 -37.99 20.23
N CYS A 683 38.01 -37.30 19.90
CA CYS A 683 38.03 -36.03 19.22
C CYS A 683 38.50 -36.23 17.77
N PHE A 684 37.77 -35.73 16.78
CA PHE A 684 38.10 -35.82 15.37
C PHE A 684 37.62 -34.56 14.62
N LYS A 685 38.24 -34.31 13.45
CA LYS A 685 37.85 -33.14 12.63
C LYS A 685 36.45 -33.31 12.08
N GLU A 686 35.72 -32.23 12.05
CA GLU A 686 34.37 -32.19 11.45
C GLU A 686 34.39 -32.63 9.97
N ASP A 687 35.44 -32.26 9.23
CA ASP A 687 35.62 -32.67 7.82
C ASP A 687 35.73 -34.17 7.60
N ASP A 688 36.07 -34.94 8.63
CA ASP A 688 36.04 -36.40 8.55
C ASP A 688 34.60 -36.94 8.43
N ILE A 689 33.56 -36.09 8.72
CA ILE A 689 32.16 -36.39 8.50
C ILE A 689 31.78 -35.86 7.13
N ARG A 690 31.60 -36.75 6.16
CA ARG A 690 31.12 -36.34 4.84
C ARG A 690 29.76 -35.64 4.94
N LEU A 691 29.55 -34.63 4.11
CA LEU A 691 28.26 -33.96 3.97
C LEU A 691 27.21 -34.95 3.44
N MET A 692 26.03 -34.98 4.04
CA MET A 692 24.97 -35.95 3.73
C MET A 692 23.61 -35.29 3.71
N GLY A 693 22.70 -35.80 2.88
CA GLY A 693 21.31 -35.36 2.89
C GLY A 693 20.57 -35.74 4.19
N ARG A 694 19.55 -35.03 4.56
CA ARG A 694 18.83 -35.17 5.85
C ARG A 694 18.28 -36.56 6.16
N SER A 695 17.91 -37.39 5.17
CA SER A 695 17.38 -38.74 5.36
C SER A 695 18.45 -39.82 5.52
N ALA A 696 19.75 -39.47 5.46
CA ALA A 696 20.82 -40.45 5.63
C ALA A 696 21.00 -40.90 7.08
N ALA A 697 21.47 -42.10 7.30
CA ALA A 697 21.69 -42.67 8.64
C ALA A 697 23.03 -42.27 9.29
N GLY A 698 23.88 -41.51 8.59
CA GLY A 698 25.20 -41.10 9.13
C GLY A 698 26.33 -42.15 9.01
N VAL A 699 27.44 -41.83 9.60
CA VAL A 699 28.68 -42.63 9.60
C VAL A 699 29.18 -42.91 11.02
N LYS A 700 29.97 -43.94 11.21
CA LYS A 700 30.51 -44.30 12.54
C LYS A 700 31.44 -43.21 13.08
N GLY A 701 31.08 -42.61 14.23
CA GLY A 701 31.87 -41.60 14.96
C GLY A 701 32.91 -42.25 15.87
N ILE A 702 32.46 -43.19 16.70
CA ILE A 702 33.29 -43.93 17.65
C ILE A 702 33.02 -45.44 17.59
N LYS A 703 33.99 -46.27 17.92
CA LYS A 703 33.82 -47.71 18.09
C LYS A 703 33.53 -47.99 19.58
N LEU A 704 32.30 -48.31 19.90
CA LEU A 704 31.86 -48.61 21.28
C LEU A 704 32.24 -50.02 21.71
N ALA A 705 32.51 -50.18 23.00
CA ALA A 705 32.63 -51.48 23.64
C ALA A 705 31.25 -52.13 23.85
N LYS A 706 31.18 -53.43 24.20
CA LYS A 706 29.92 -54.08 24.56
C LYS A 706 29.24 -53.31 25.71
N LYS A 707 27.96 -52.98 25.57
CA LYS A 707 27.14 -52.24 26.54
C LYS A 707 27.55 -50.77 26.76
N ASP A 708 28.49 -50.24 26.02
CA ASP A 708 28.83 -48.78 26.07
C ASP A 708 27.93 -47.98 25.13
N ARG A 709 27.77 -46.69 25.43
CA ARG A 709 26.92 -45.75 24.67
C ARG A 709 27.54 -44.39 24.69
N VAL A 710 27.27 -43.58 23.63
CA VAL A 710 27.57 -42.15 23.63
C VAL A 710 26.60 -41.44 24.57
N VAL A 711 27.09 -40.53 25.39
CA VAL A 711 26.33 -39.75 26.37
C VAL A 711 26.33 -38.24 26.04
N SER A 712 27.38 -37.74 25.38
CA SER A 712 27.44 -36.35 24.93
C SER A 712 28.23 -36.15 23.65
N MET A 713 27.96 -35.09 22.93
CA MET A 713 28.70 -34.58 21.81
C MET A 713 28.90 -33.08 22.00
N ASP A 714 30.13 -32.62 21.90
CA ASP A 714 30.50 -31.21 21.94
C ASP A 714 31.31 -30.80 20.70
N ILE A 715 31.27 -29.52 20.40
CA ILE A 715 32.05 -28.91 19.31
C ILE A 715 33.19 -28.12 19.90
N ILE A 716 34.38 -28.49 19.53
CA ILE A 716 35.64 -27.90 20.00
C ILE A 716 36.21 -27.00 18.92
N SER A 717 36.61 -25.79 19.28
CA SER A 717 37.25 -24.86 18.34
C SER A 717 38.57 -25.45 17.81
N LYS A 718 39.04 -24.95 16.68
CA LYS A 718 40.28 -25.36 16.07
C LYS A 718 41.49 -25.19 16.98
N ASP A 719 41.48 -24.16 17.82
CA ASP A 719 42.59 -23.82 18.73
C ASP A 719 42.55 -24.59 20.04
N GLN A 720 41.52 -25.38 20.29
CA GLN A 720 41.32 -26.24 21.47
C GLN A 720 41.50 -25.49 22.82
N THR A 721 41.09 -24.25 22.87
CA THR A 721 41.27 -23.37 24.05
C THR A 721 40.20 -23.61 25.13
N GLU A 722 39.18 -24.40 24.82
CA GLU A 722 38.05 -24.64 25.68
C GLU A 722 38.40 -25.54 26.87
N VAL A 723 37.57 -25.41 27.93
CA VAL A 723 37.58 -26.28 29.09
C VAL A 723 36.34 -27.16 29.06
N LEU A 724 36.56 -28.46 29.34
CA LEU A 724 35.49 -29.45 29.35
C LEU A 724 35.21 -29.91 30.79
N MET A 725 33.97 -29.89 31.20
CA MET A 725 33.49 -30.40 32.48
C MET A 725 32.99 -31.83 32.32
N THR A 726 33.58 -32.78 32.99
CA THR A 726 33.14 -34.18 33.04
C THR A 726 32.44 -34.45 34.35
N VAL A 727 31.24 -35.02 34.30
CA VAL A 727 30.45 -35.44 35.48
C VAL A 727 30.13 -36.92 35.43
N THR A 728 30.27 -37.62 36.55
CA THR A 728 29.97 -39.06 36.68
C THR A 728 28.74 -39.28 37.58
N GLU A 729 28.08 -40.41 37.38
CA GLU A 729 26.91 -40.83 38.15
C GLU A 729 27.15 -40.94 39.67
N LYS A 730 28.42 -41.16 40.06
CA LYS A 730 28.89 -41.24 41.44
C LYS A 730 29.20 -39.91 42.10
N GLY A 731 28.77 -38.81 41.51
CA GLY A 731 28.92 -37.45 42.06
C GLY A 731 30.33 -36.90 41.96
N HIS A 732 31.23 -37.48 41.15
CA HIS A 732 32.54 -36.92 40.87
C HIS A 732 32.56 -36.12 39.55
N GLY A 733 33.37 -35.11 39.52
CA GLY A 733 33.59 -34.34 38.29
C GLY A 733 34.87 -33.56 38.29
N LYS A 734 35.26 -33.10 37.13
CA LYS A 734 36.49 -32.33 36.91
C LYS A 734 36.42 -31.47 35.69
N ARG A 735 37.21 -30.43 35.66
CA ARG A 735 37.49 -29.64 34.47
C ARG A 735 38.78 -30.14 33.82
N THR A 736 38.79 -30.27 32.50
CA THR A 736 39.95 -30.70 31.71
C THR A 736 40.09 -29.82 30.49
N LYS A 737 41.29 -29.39 30.12
CA LYS A 737 41.50 -28.61 28.91
C LYS A 737 41.25 -29.48 27.65
N ALA A 738 40.62 -28.89 26.63
CA ALA A 738 40.31 -29.56 25.39
C ALA A 738 41.59 -30.06 24.65
N GLU A 739 42.73 -29.36 24.81
CA GLU A 739 44.06 -29.77 24.25
C GLU A 739 44.51 -31.16 24.69
N GLU A 740 44.03 -31.69 25.82
CA GLU A 740 44.32 -33.04 26.27
C GLU A 740 43.61 -34.15 25.46
N TYR A 741 42.65 -33.77 24.61
CA TYR A 741 41.92 -34.68 23.75
C TYR A 741 42.51 -34.60 22.33
N SER A 742 43.58 -35.32 22.09
CA SER A 742 44.25 -35.34 20.78
C SER A 742 43.28 -35.67 19.65
N VAL A 743 43.35 -34.91 18.56
CA VAL A 743 42.53 -35.13 17.35
C VAL A 743 42.95 -36.44 16.68
N GLN A 744 42.01 -37.36 16.51
CA GLN A 744 42.18 -38.70 15.95
C GLN A 744 41.34 -38.88 14.67
N LYS A 745 41.55 -39.97 13.95
CA LYS A 745 40.63 -40.35 12.88
C LYS A 745 39.30 -40.85 13.44
N ARG A 746 38.20 -40.46 12.85
CA ARG A 746 36.82 -40.86 13.17
C ARG A 746 36.69 -42.41 13.18
N GLY A 747 35.89 -42.97 14.07
CA GLY A 747 35.59 -44.40 14.16
C GLY A 747 36.57 -45.21 14.97
N GLY A 748 37.55 -44.56 15.64
CA GLY A 748 38.47 -45.16 16.60
C GLY A 748 37.78 -45.53 17.92
N MET A 749 38.55 -46.17 18.85
CA MET A 749 38.09 -46.57 20.18
C MET A 749 38.11 -45.43 21.19
N GLY A 750 38.64 -44.25 20.82
CA GLY A 750 38.80 -43.11 21.72
C GLY A 750 39.84 -43.32 22.81
N ILE A 751 40.04 -42.31 23.65
CA ILE A 751 40.97 -42.27 24.77
C ILE A 751 40.19 -42.17 26.09
N LEU A 752 40.81 -42.58 27.18
CA LEU A 752 40.16 -42.53 28.49
C LEU A 752 40.02 -41.07 28.94
N THR A 753 38.79 -40.64 29.32
CA THR A 753 38.47 -39.32 29.86
C THR A 753 38.36 -39.27 31.38
N THR A 754 38.02 -40.40 32.01
CA THR A 754 38.00 -40.55 33.48
C THR A 754 38.27 -42.01 33.87
N THR A 755 38.82 -42.20 35.06
CA THR A 755 39.00 -43.53 35.64
C THR A 755 37.76 -44.04 36.33
N SER A 756 36.80 -43.18 36.64
CA SER A 756 35.45 -43.52 37.11
C SER A 756 34.51 -43.73 35.93
N GLY A 757 34.00 -44.92 35.72
CA GLY A 757 32.92 -45.16 34.77
C GLY A 757 31.62 -44.53 35.19
N GLY A 758 30.59 -44.62 34.34
CA GLY A 758 29.29 -43.99 34.61
C GLY A 758 29.31 -42.48 34.34
N VAL A 759 29.91 -42.06 33.21
CA VAL A 759 29.85 -40.66 32.81
C VAL A 759 28.41 -40.31 32.41
N VAL A 760 27.86 -39.24 33.04
CA VAL A 760 26.54 -38.67 32.76
C VAL A 760 26.65 -37.70 31.62
N GLY A 761 27.70 -36.85 31.61
CA GLY A 761 27.92 -35.89 30.55
C GLY A 761 29.31 -35.28 30.56
N VAL A 762 29.74 -34.83 29.41
CA VAL A 762 30.90 -33.95 29.20
C VAL A 762 30.40 -32.72 28.48
N PHE A 763 30.69 -31.52 29.00
CA PHE A 763 30.15 -30.24 28.50
C PHE A 763 31.29 -29.24 28.34
N LYS A 764 31.27 -28.46 27.29
CA LYS A 764 32.06 -27.25 27.14
C LYS A 764 31.61 -26.21 28.14
N VAL A 765 32.53 -25.66 28.93
CA VAL A 765 32.22 -24.74 30.04
C VAL A 765 33.17 -23.56 30.09
N THR A 766 32.67 -22.46 30.68
CA THR A 766 33.44 -21.27 31.06
C THR A 766 33.47 -21.14 32.59
N ASP A 767 34.40 -20.36 33.10
CA ASP A 767 34.54 -20.12 34.58
C ASP A 767 33.29 -19.40 35.15
N SER A 768 32.56 -18.69 34.34
CA SER A 768 31.33 -17.97 34.71
C SER A 768 30.10 -18.87 34.79
N ASP A 769 30.12 -20.02 34.13
CA ASP A 769 28.95 -20.90 34.08
C ASP A 769 28.63 -21.52 35.44
N ARG A 770 27.35 -21.94 35.57
CA ARG A 770 26.85 -22.67 36.72
C ARG A 770 26.42 -24.06 36.30
N LEU A 771 26.70 -25.03 37.08
CA LEU A 771 26.34 -26.41 36.86
C LEU A 771 25.28 -26.84 37.86
N MET A 772 24.21 -27.43 37.38
CA MET A 772 23.17 -28.04 38.19
C MET A 772 23.22 -29.55 38.02
N LEU A 773 23.34 -30.28 39.11
CA LEU A 773 23.30 -31.73 39.13
C LEU A 773 21.95 -32.19 39.68
N ILE A 774 21.45 -33.26 39.12
CA ILE A 774 20.15 -33.84 39.44
C ILE A 774 20.34 -35.31 39.77
N THR A 775 19.77 -35.75 40.90
CA THR A 775 19.81 -37.14 41.31
C THR A 775 18.52 -37.88 40.96
N ASN A 776 18.57 -39.23 40.95
CA ASN A 776 17.40 -40.08 40.76
C ASN A 776 16.35 -39.93 41.87
N THR A 777 16.68 -39.31 43.01
CA THR A 777 15.78 -38.98 44.13
C THR A 777 15.21 -37.56 44.02
N GLY A 778 15.52 -36.79 42.98
CA GLY A 778 15.05 -35.42 42.78
C GLY A 778 15.85 -34.37 43.56
N ARG A 779 16.96 -34.71 44.21
CA ARG A 779 17.83 -33.72 44.85
C ARG A 779 18.63 -32.96 43.82
N LEU A 780 18.74 -31.64 44.03
CA LEU A 780 19.40 -30.70 43.15
C LEU A 780 20.56 -30.00 43.90
N ILE A 781 21.67 -29.83 43.22
CA ILE A 781 22.76 -28.96 43.67
C ILE A 781 23.18 -28.04 42.55
N LEU A 782 23.38 -26.77 42.85
CA LEU A 782 23.83 -25.74 41.91
C LEU A 782 25.10 -25.11 42.45
N PHE A 783 26.20 -25.13 41.64
CA PHE A 783 27.47 -24.51 41.98
C PHE A 783 28.11 -23.85 40.77
N LYS A 784 29.15 -22.99 41.01
CA LYS A 784 29.90 -22.38 39.94
C LYS A 784 30.92 -23.34 39.36
N VAL A 785 31.05 -23.35 38.05
CA VAL A 785 32.06 -24.19 37.35
C VAL A 785 33.50 -23.84 37.84
N SER A 786 33.74 -22.56 38.16
CA SER A 786 35.04 -22.09 38.70
C SER A 786 35.47 -22.76 40.02
N GLU A 787 34.51 -23.31 40.76
CA GLU A 787 34.79 -24.01 42.03
C GLU A 787 35.41 -25.41 41.84
N VAL A 788 35.28 -25.96 40.62
CA VAL A 788 35.87 -27.25 40.26
C VAL A 788 37.27 -27.06 39.72
N ARG A 789 38.23 -27.67 40.31
CA ARG A 789 39.63 -27.49 39.87
C ARG A 789 39.90 -28.10 38.49
N LEU A 790 40.82 -27.49 37.76
CA LEU A 790 41.35 -28.03 36.54
C LEU A 790 42.20 -29.28 36.83
N SER A 791 41.99 -30.36 36.10
CA SER A 791 42.65 -31.65 36.33
C SER A 791 42.90 -32.39 35.03
N HIS A 792 43.91 -33.26 34.99
CA HIS A 792 44.21 -34.08 33.83
C HIS A 792 43.09 -35.06 33.48
N ARG A 793 42.99 -35.39 32.20
CA ARG A 793 42.00 -36.22 31.58
C ARG A 793 41.80 -37.60 32.25
N TYR A 794 42.86 -38.23 32.72
CA TYR A 794 42.81 -39.59 33.31
C TYR A 794 42.66 -39.65 34.84
N THR A 795 42.23 -38.57 35.45
CA THR A 795 41.97 -38.53 36.89
C THR A 795 40.48 -38.78 37.23
N GLN A 796 40.21 -39.15 38.45
CA GLN A 796 38.80 -39.36 38.93
C GLN A 796 38.04 -38.03 39.08
N GLY A 797 38.74 -36.94 39.35
CA GLY A 797 38.13 -35.63 39.66
C GLY A 797 37.86 -35.43 41.15
N VAL A 798 37.07 -34.39 41.43
CA VAL A 798 36.67 -34.05 42.80
C VAL A 798 35.20 -34.46 43.05
N LYS A 799 34.83 -34.60 44.33
CA LYS A 799 33.46 -34.85 44.71
C LYS A 799 32.65 -33.57 44.50
N LEU A 800 31.58 -33.62 43.68
CA LEU A 800 30.71 -32.50 43.36
C LEU A 800 29.46 -32.47 44.24
N MET A 801 28.98 -33.68 44.63
CA MET A 801 27.79 -33.87 45.43
C MET A 801 27.96 -35.08 46.37
N ASP A 802 27.46 -34.96 47.56
CA ASP A 802 27.38 -36.07 48.50
C ASP A 802 26.13 -36.91 48.26
N LEU A 803 26.32 -38.14 47.81
CA LEU A 803 25.26 -39.02 47.40
C LEU A 803 25.09 -40.13 48.48
N GLU A 804 23.81 -40.50 48.73
CA GLU A 804 23.50 -41.66 49.49
C GLU A 804 23.82 -42.97 48.73
N PRO A 805 23.90 -44.12 49.40
CA PRO A 805 24.36 -45.39 48.76
C PRO A 805 23.56 -45.83 47.54
N THR A 806 22.28 -45.42 47.41
CA THR A 806 21.38 -45.76 46.33
C THR A 806 21.15 -44.58 45.37
N GLU A 807 21.73 -43.44 45.66
CA GLU A 807 21.57 -42.21 44.89
C GLU A 807 22.63 -42.09 43.82
N ILE A 808 22.22 -41.74 42.63
CA ILE A 808 23.07 -41.50 41.47
C ILE A 808 22.68 -40.18 40.79
N ILE A 809 23.64 -39.50 40.20
CA ILE A 809 23.35 -38.38 39.30
C ILE A 809 22.80 -38.94 38.01
N VAL A 810 21.64 -38.48 37.62
CA VAL A 810 20.94 -38.89 36.39
C VAL A 810 20.97 -37.86 35.30
N ASP A 811 21.12 -36.56 35.65
CA ASP A 811 21.17 -35.48 34.66
C ASP A 811 22.02 -34.30 35.14
N VAL A 812 22.48 -33.49 34.17
CA VAL A 812 23.35 -32.34 34.39
C VAL A 812 22.92 -31.22 33.46
N ALA A 813 22.57 -30.08 34.04
CA ALA A 813 22.23 -28.89 33.27
C ALA A 813 23.28 -27.80 33.41
N LEU A 814 23.72 -27.24 32.32
CA LEU A 814 24.64 -26.11 32.25
C LEU A 814 23.84 -24.82 32.11
N LEU A 815 24.01 -23.89 33.05
CA LEU A 815 23.33 -22.60 33.04
C LEU A 815 24.38 -21.51 32.72
N PRO A 816 24.40 -20.99 31.48
CA PRO A 816 25.27 -19.87 31.12
C PRO A 816 24.78 -18.61 31.86
N LEU A 817 25.74 -17.79 32.35
CA LEU A 817 25.38 -16.43 32.80
C LEU A 817 25.13 -15.58 31.55
N ALA A 818 24.05 -14.81 31.55
CA ALA A 818 23.90 -13.73 30.59
C ALA A 818 25.05 -12.73 30.81
N ASP A 819 25.79 -12.38 29.74
CA ASP A 819 26.97 -11.53 29.76
C ASP A 819 26.72 -10.26 30.57
N GLU A 820 27.52 -10.06 31.62
CA GLU A 820 27.63 -8.81 32.39
C GLU A 820 28.69 -7.92 31.73
N ASP A 821 28.51 -7.43 30.53
CA ASP A 821 29.38 -6.37 29.98
C ASP A 821 28.56 -5.23 29.36
N GLY A 822 28.32 -4.26 30.20
CA GLY A 822 27.66 -2.99 29.91
C GLY A 822 27.73 -2.08 31.14
N ALA A 823 28.88 -1.97 31.76
CA ALA A 823 29.12 -0.98 32.83
C ALA A 823 29.10 0.42 32.19
N VAL A 824 27.98 1.10 32.26
CA VAL A 824 27.93 2.55 32.17
C VAL A 824 28.40 3.04 33.55
N GLU A 825 29.58 3.64 33.63
CA GLU A 825 30.04 4.41 34.78
C GLU A 825 29.07 5.57 35.02
N ASP A 826 28.29 5.43 36.05
CA ASP A 826 27.45 6.51 36.60
C ASP A 826 28.30 7.34 37.54
N SER A 827 28.93 8.40 37.02
CA SER A 827 29.58 9.42 37.79
C SER A 827 28.53 10.42 38.28
N SER A 828 27.95 10.14 39.44
CA SER A 828 27.24 11.14 40.22
C SER A 828 27.85 11.20 41.63
N GLU A 829 28.91 11.97 41.79
CA GLU A 829 29.26 12.55 43.09
C GLU A 829 28.27 13.68 43.37
N GLY A 830 27.45 13.47 44.38
CA GLY A 830 26.67 14.50 45.02
C GLY A 830 27.52 15.27 46.00
N SER A 831 27.22 16.53 46.16
CA SER A 831 27.56 17.31 47.35
C SER A 831 26.35 18.10 47.83
N PRO A 832 26.22 18.31 49.09
CA PRO A 832 25.01 18.78 49.75
C PRO A 832 24.95 20.31 49.87
N GLU A 833 23.78 20.86 49.67
CA GLU A 833 23.18 21.89 50.53
C GLU A 833 21.75 22.17 50.03
#